data_6afe24dfa30937af062584adaae03d2b
#
_entry.id   6afe24dfa30937af062584adaae03d2b
#
_cell.length_a   1.000
_cell.length_b   1.000
_cell.length_c   1.000
_cell.angle_alpha   90.00
_cell.angle_beta   90.00
_cell.angle_gamma   90.00
#
_symmetry.space_group_name_H-M   'P 1'
#
loop_
_entity.id
_entity.type
_entity.pdbx_description
1 polymer ?
#
loop_
_entity_poly.entity_id
_entity_poly.type
_entity_poly.pdbx_seq_one_letter_code
_entity_poly.pdbx_strand_id
1 'polypeptide(L)'
;LGWGVGGIEAEAAMLGQPLSMLLPRVVGIELVGALPTGSTATDLVLTVAELLRRHGVVGKFVEFYGEGVGRVPLENRATIGNMSPEYGSTCTIFPVDAETLRYLRATGRPDDLVALVETYAKEQGLWHDPDVRPVYDETISFDLSTVEPSLAGPARPQDRVSLSGARASFEQALLAFRREESTSSAGVPRAAARAGADESSLESFPASDPPAPAPSAPADEQPPVGVGTRPLLLDRQRCAVTLADGRAFELADGHVVIAAITSCTNTSNPSVMIAAGLLARNAVARGLKVPPWVKTSLAPGSLVVTDYYERAQLLQPLHELGFDVVGYGCTTCIGNSGPLAPEISEAIDQGDLSVCSVLSGNRNFEGRIHPDCRMNYLASPPLVVAYALAGSIDVDLVHDPLGQDADGDPVYLRDLWPSEAEVSQVVGSVLDRAMFEESYATILDGDDNWKALSAPAGDRYEWDPASTYIRRPTFLEGITAQPPALHDIAGARVLALLGDSVTTDHISPAGVIRRDGPAGRWLLEHGVEPLEFNSYGSRRGNHEVMVRGTFANVRLRNRLAPGTEGGVTLHLPDAEQMTIYDAAMRYAGEGVPLVVLAGKEYGSGSSRDWAAKGSLLLGIRAVLVESFERIHRSNLVGMGVLPLEFPAGESVASLGLTGHEIYRVVGLPALAGPGPLPREVTVNADEKTFTMRARIDTPFELAVFLDGGILPFTLRRLAQAGN
;
A
#
# COMPACT_ATOMS: atom_id res chain seq x y z
N LEU A 1 -9.72 6.17 16.43
CA LEU A 1 -10.50 5.58 15.34
C LEU A 1 -9.72 5.60 14.04
N GLY A 2 -9.47 4.42 13.44
CA GLY A 2 -8.94 4.29 12.09
C GLY A 2 -9.97 3.69 11.16
N TRP A 3 -10.31 4.38 10.08
CA TRP A 3 -11.27 3.91 9.09
C TRP A 3 -10.67 3.96 7.69
N GLY A 4 -10.61 2.82 7.01
CA GLY A 4 -10.18 2.75 5.62
C GLY A 4 -11.25 3.30 4.68
N VAL A 5 -10.97 4.42 3.99
CA VAL A 5 -11.89 5.10 3.07
C VAL A 5 -11.34 5.03 1.65
N GLY A 6 -12.19 4.64 0.69
CA GLY A 6 -11.87 4.70 -0.73
C GLY A 6 -11.87 6.14 -1.27
N GLY A 7 -11.13 6.40 -2.35
CA GLY A 7 -11.13 7.72 -3.01
C GLY A 7 -12.52 8.12 -3.49
N ILE A 8 -13.27 7.20 -4.09
CA ILE A 8 -14.65 7.44 -4.55
C ILE A 8 -15.61 7.65 -3.37
N GLU A 9 -15.41 6.94 -2.25
CA GLU A 9 -16.16 7.18 -1.01
C GLU A 9 -15.88 8.59 -0.46
N ALA A 10 -14.63 9.04 -0.50
CA ALA A 10 -14.25 10.40 -0.10
C ALA A 10 -14.89 11.47 -1.02
N GLU A 11 -14.87 11.26 -2.33
CA GLU A 11 -15.56 12.14 -3.30
C GLU A 11 -17.06 12.24 -2.99
N ALA A 12 -17.71 11.10 -2.70
CA ALA A 12 -19.12 11.08 -2.32
C ALA A 12 -19.39 11.87 -1.02
N ALA A 13 -18.54 11.69 0.00
CA ALA A 13 -18.65 12.42 1.26
C ALA A 13 -18.44 13.93 1.07
N MET A 14 -17.49 14.36 0.27
CA MET A 14 -17.27 15.76 -0.09
C MET A 14 -18.47 16.38 -0.81
N LEU A 15 -19.22 15.59 -1.56
CA LEU A 15 -20.44 15.98 -2.25
C LEU A 15 -21.69 15.83 -1.37
N GLY A 16 -21.54 15.59 -0.05
CA GLY A 16 -22.65 15.46 0.91
C GLY A 16 -23.50 14.19 0.70
N GLN A 17 -22.97 13.18 0.02
CA GLN A 17 -23.69 11.92 -0.16
C GLN A 17 -23.46 10.97 1.01
N PRO A 18 -24.51 10.28 1.50
CA PRO A 18 -24.35 9.26 2.52
C PRO A 18 -23.61 8.05 1.96
N LEU A 19 -22.78 7.43 2.80
CA LEU A 19 -22.16 6.14 2.51
C LEU A 19 -22.88 5.07 3.32
N SER A 20 -23.45 4.10 2.64
CA SER A 20 -24.11 2.96 3.30
C SER A 20 -23.23 1.73 3.25
N MET A 21 -23.30 0.94 4.32
CA MET A 21 -22.61 -0.35 4.40
C MET A 21 -23.48 -1.33 5.16
N LEU A 22 -23.23 -2.62 4.94
CA LEU A 22 -23.79 -3.65 5.80
C LEU A 22 -23.20 -3.50 7.20
N LEU A 23 -24.01 -3.78 8.23
CA LEU A 23 -23.52 -3.83 9.62
C LEU A 23 -22.40 -4.86 9.70
N PRO A 24 -21.16 -4.43 10.02
CA PRO A 24 -20.04 -5.35 10.08
C PRO A 24 -20.11 -6.18 11.37
N ARG A 25 -19.53 -7.37 11.32
CA ARG A 25 -19.20 -8.11 12.57
C ARG A 25 -18.09 -7.38 13.29
N VAL A 26 -18.06 -7.49 14.61
CA VAL A 26 -17.06 -6.83 15.45
C VAL A 26 -16.17 -7.88 16.13
N VAL A 27 -14.86 -7.71 15.99
CA VAL A 27 -13.85 -8.51 16.69
C VAL A 27 -13.31 -7.68 17.84
N GLY A 28 -13.53 -8.13 19.07
CA GLY A 28 -12.97 -7.51 20.27
C GLY A 28 -11.56 -8.00 20.55
N ILE A 29 -10.61 -7.09 20.77
CA ILE A 29 -9.23 -7.41 21.14
C ILE A 29 -9.01 -7.00 22.60
N GLU A 30 -8.92 -7.99 23.48
CA GLU A 30 -8.56 -7.75 24.89
C GLU A 30 -7.05 -7.53 24.99
N LEU A 31 -6.64 -6.33 25.39
CA LEU A 31 -5.25 -6.03 25.69
C LEU A 31 -4.94 -6.33 27.16
N VAL A 32 -3.90 -7.12 27.39
CA VAL A 32 -3.38 -7.41 28.74
C VAL A 32 -1.87 -7.15 28.78
N GLY A 33 -1.30 -7.04 29.98
CA GLY A 33 0.13 -6.82 30.13
C GLY A 33 0.60 -5.41 29.74
N ALA A 34 1.88 -5.28 29.40
CA ALA A 34 2.53 -4.03 28.99
C ALA A 34 3.63 -4.34 27.96
N LEU A 35 3.96 -3.37 27.11
CA LEU A 35 5.03 -3.50 26.14
C LEU A 35 6.38 -3.71 26.85
N PRO A 36 7.22 -4.64 26.35
CA PRO A 36 8.58 -4.81 26.87
C PRO A 36 9.47 -3.62 26.53
N THR A 37 10.44 -3.34 27.41
CA THR A 37 11.49 -2.36 27.14
C THR A 37 12.22 -2.68 25.84
N GLY A 38 12.41 -1.69 24.99
CA GLY A 38 13.07 -1.82 23.67
C GLY A 38 12.12 -2.13 22.51
N SER A 39 10.86 -2.49 22.78
CA SER A 39 9.83 -2.62 21.73
C SER A 39 9.22 -1.24 21.41
N THR A 40 8.95 -1.03 20.13
CA THR A 40 8.39 0.23 19.62
C THR A 40 6.91 0.11 19.25
N ALA A 41 6.26 1.25 18.99
CA ALA A 41 4.92 1.28 18.42
C ALA A 41 4.82 0.50 17.08
N THR A 42 5.89 0.53 16.29
CA THR A 42 5.96 -0.20 15.01
C THR A 42 5.95 -1.70 15.24
N ASP A 43 6.72 -2.20 16.22
CA ASP A 43 6.73 -3.63 16.55
C ASP A 43 5.34 -4.11 17.00
N LEU A 44 4.66 -3.29 17.81
CA LEU A 44 3.29 -3.56 18.25
C LEU A 44 2.34 -3.62 17.05
N VAL A 45 2.36 -2.65 16.15
CA VAL A 45 1.41 -2.63 15.03
C VAL A 45 1.67 -3.75 14.03
N LEU A 46 2.94 -4.12 13.79
CA LEU A 46 3.29 -5.25 12.92
C LEU A 46 2.81 -6.58 13.53
N THR A 47 2.95 -6.75 14.85
CA THR A 47 2.42 -7.92 15.57
C THR A 47 0.90 -8.00 15.49
N VAL A 48 0.21 -6.88 15.71
CA VAL A 48 -1.25 -6.78 15.57
C VAL A 48 -1.68 -7.06 14.13
N ALA A 49 -0.97 -6.54 13.13
CA ALA A 49 -1.28 -6.76 11.73
C ALA A 49 -1.19 -8.25 11.34
N GLU A 50 -0.14 -8.94 11.76
CA GLU A 50 0.01 -10.39 11.57
C GLU A 50 -1.13 -11.16 12.26
N LEU A 51 -1.40 -10.88 13.54
CA LEU A 51 -2.43 -11.53 14.34
C LEU A 51 -3.82 -11.39 13.69
N LEU A 52 -4.21 -10.17 13.35
CA LEU A 52 -5.53 -9.87 12.80
C LEU A 52 -5.71 -10.40 11.38
N ARG A 53 -4.66 -10.34 10.55
CA ARG A 53 -4.71 -10.92 9.20
C ARG A 53 -4.87 -12.45 9.27
N ARG A 54 -4.16 -13.11 10.17
CA ARG A 54 -4.28 -14.55 10.40
C ARG A 54 -5.66 -14.95 10.94
N HIS A 55 -6.25 -14.13 11.82
CA HIS A 55 -7.60 -14.34 12.34
C HIS A 55 -8.69 -14.14 11.28
N GLY A 56 -8.44 -13.32 10.27
CA GLY A 56 -9.40 -13.05 9.19
C GLY A 56 -10.41 -11.97 9.54
N VAL A 57 -9.95 -10.73 9.71
CA VAL A 57 -10.78 -9.55 10.02
C VAL A 57 -11.25 -8.77 8.79
N VAL A 58 -11.05 -9.30 7.59
CA VAL A 58 -11.47 -8.61 6.36
C VAL A 58 -12.97 -8.32 6.38
N GLY A 59 -13.32 -7.05 6.19
CA GLY A 59 -14.71 -6.59 6.22
C GLY A 59 -15.33 -6.49 7.62
N LYS A 60 -14.59 -6.75 8.70
CA LYS A 60 -15.05 -6.62 10.09
C LYS A 60 -14.56 -5.30 10.71
N PHE A 61 -15.18 -4.90 11.82
CA PHE A 61 -14.65 -3.90 12.73
C PHE A 61 -13.78 -4.59 13.78
N VAL A 62 -12.75 -3.87 14.23
CA VAL A 62 -11.88 -4.29 15.33
C VAL A 62 -12.01 -3.26 16.46
N GLU A 63 -12.29 -3.71 17.67
CA GLU A 63 -12.40 -2.86 18.85
C GLU A 63 -11.46 -3.36 19.94
N PHE A 64 -10.63 -2.46 20.48
CA PHE A 64 -9.70 -2.76 21.57
C PHE A 64 -10.33 -2.47 22.93
N TYR A 65 -10.15 -3.35 23.89
CA TYR A 65 -10.64 -3.21 25.27
C TYR A 65 -9.70 -3.89 26.28
N GLY A 66 -10.05 -3.86 27.55
CA GLY A 66 -9.27 -4.50 28.61
C GLY A 66 -8.27 -3.56 29.29
N GLU A 67 -7.62 -4.07 30.34
CA GLU A 67 -6.74 -3.27 31.21
C GLU A 67 -5.47 -2.72 30.52
N GLY A 68 -5.00 -3.42 29.47
CA GLY A 68 -3.82 -3.03 28.70
C GLY A 68 -4.02 -1.77 27.85
N VAL A 69 -5.28 -1.38 27.53
CA VAL A 69 -5.57 -0.20 26.72
C VAL A 69 -4.95 1.06 27.35
N GLY A 70 -5.15 1.28 28.66
CA GLY A 70 -4.61 2.45 29.34
C GLY A 70 -3.07 2.52 29.37
N ARG A 71 -2.38 1.43 29.00
CA ARG A 71 -0.91 1.36 28.93
C ARG A 71 -0.36 1.60 27.53
N VAL A 72 -1.25 1.76 26.54
CA VAL A 72 -0.87 2.07 25.15
C VAL A 72 -1.12 3.56 24.91
N PRO A 73 -0.08 4.38 24.70
CA PRO A 73 -0.23 5.80 24.38
C PRO A 73 -1.12 6.02 23.14
N LEU A 74 -1.80 7.17 23.07
CA LEU A 74 -2.71 7.45 21.95
C LEU A 74 -1.99 7.39 20.61
N GLU A 75 -0.74 7.85 20.57
CA GLU A 75 0.13 7.84 19.40
C GLU A 75 0.32 6.41 18.83
N ASN A 76 0.49 5.43 19.72
CA ASN A 76 0.59 4.01 19.34
C ASN A 76 -0.76 3.48 18.85
N ARG A 77 -1.88 3.88 19.48
CA ARG A 77 -3.23 3.52 19.01
C ARG A 77 -3.51 4.09 17.62
N ALA A 78 -3.05 5.32 17.36
CA ALA A 78 -3.15 5.95 16.06
C ALA A 78 -2.36 5.18 14.99
N THR A 79 -1.17 4.69 15.34
CA THR A 79 -0.34 3.84 14.47
C THR A 79 -1.07 2.53 14.12
N ILE A 80 -1.69 1.86 15.09
CA ILE A 80 -2.49 0.65 14.87
C ILE A 80 -3.69 0.94 13.96
N GLY A 81 -4.43 2.02 14.26
CA GLY A 81 -5.58 2.45 13.47
C GLY A 81 -5.23 2.80 12.03
N ASN A 82 -4.06 3.40 11.80
CA ASN A 82 -3.57 3.74 10.46
C ASN A 82 -3.36 2.51 9.58
N MET A 83 -2.96 1.39 10.16
CA MET A 83 -2.74 0.13 9.43
C MET A 83 -3.98 -0.76 9.33
N SER A 84 -5.20 -0.25 9.64
CA SER A 84 -6.45 -1.02 9.47
C SER A 84 -6.60 -1.63 8.07
N PRO A 85 -6.34 -0.91 6.96
CA PRO A 85 -6.41 -1.49 5.63
C PRO A 85 -5.41 -2.62 5.39
N GLU A 86 -4.22 -2.56 6.00
CA GLU A 86 -3.14 -3.53 5.80
C GLU A 86 -3.50 -4.90 6.41
N TYR A 87 -4.17 -4.93 7.56
CA TYR A 87 -4.67 -6.19 8.10
C TYR A 87 -6.12 -6.51 7.68
N GLY A 88 -6.75 -5.65 6.89
CA GLY A 88 -8.04 -5.90 6.24
C GLY A 88 -9.27 -5.47 7.05
N SER A 89 -9.11 -4.83 8.22
CA SER A 89 -10.23 -4.29 8.98
C SER A 89 -10.84 -3.08 8.29
N THR A 90 -12.16 -2.96 8.34
CA THR A 90 -12.85 -1.77 7.84
C THR A 90 -12.63 -0.58 8.76
N CYS A 91 -12.69 -0.82 10.07
CA CYS A 91 -12.55 0.20 11.10
C CYS A 91 -11.86 -0.39 12.33
N THR A 92 -10.94 0.36 12.91
CA THR A 92 -10.30 0.02 14.20
C THR A 92 -10.63 1.08 15.22
N ILE A 93 -11.12 0.67 16.39
CA ILE A 93 -11.65 1.54 17.43
C ILE A 93 -10.89 1.30 18.74
N PHE A 94 -10.49 2.39 19.37
CA PHE A 94 -10.06 2.43 20.76
C PHE A 94 -11.02 3.30 21.58
N PRO A 95 -11.31 2.97 22.83
CA PRO A 95 -12.13 3.81 23.71
C PRO A 95 -11.40 5.12 24.05
N VAL A 96 -12.18 6.11 24.46
CA VAL A 96 -11.66 7.39 24.97
C VAL A 96 -11.25 7.22 26.43
N ASP A 97 -10.07 7.74 26.82
CA ASP A 97 -9.55 7.66 28.17
C ASP A 97 -8.67 8.88 28.53
N ALA A 98 -7.97 8.82 29.66
CA ALA A 98 -7.07 9.87 30.10
C ALA A 98 -5.92 10.13 29.14
N GLU A 99 -5.42 9.10 28.43
CA GLU A 99 -4.39 9.24 27.39
C GLU A 99 -4.88 10.04 26.21
N THR A 100 -6.14 9.87 25.82
CA THR A 100 -6.79 10.69 24.79
C THR A 100 -6.78 12.17 25.19
N LEU A 101 -7.14 12.47 26.42
CA LEU A 101 -7.15 13.86 26.92
C LEU A 101 -5.73 14.44 27.03
N ARG A 102 -4.76 13.64 27.48
CA ARG A 102 -3.34 14.02 27.50
C ARG A 102 -2.88 14.47 26.11
N TYR A 103 -3.15 13.65 25.09
CA TYR A 103 -2.78 13.93 23.71
C TYR A 103 -3.45 15.19 23.16
N LEU A 104 -4.75 15.38 23.41
CA LEU A 104 -5.48 16.57 22.98
C LEU A 104 -4.87 17.85 23.57
N ARG A 105 -4.51 17.84 24.87
CA ARG A 105 -3.84 18.98 25.50
C ARG A 105 -2.45 19.23 24.90
N ALA A 106 -1.65 18.16 24.76
CA ALA A 106 -0.29 18.24 24.21
C ALA A 106 -0.26 18.79 22.78
N THR A 107 -1.30 18.50 22.00
CA THR A 107 -1.43 18.94 20.60
C THR A 107 -2.23 20.25 20.43
N GLY A 108 -2.36 21.05 21.48
CA GLY A 108 -2.87 22.42 21.41
C GLY A 108 -4.40 22.58 21.38
N ARG A 109 -5.18 21.52 21.72
CA ARG A 109 -6.64 21.69 21.80
C ARG A 109 -7.02 22.56 22.98
N PRO A 110 -8.03 23.46 22.82
CA PRO A 110 -8.53 24.31 23.90
C PRO A 110 -9.05 23.48 25.09
N ASP A 111 -8.88 23.98 26.31
CA ASP A 111 -9.27 23.24 27.53
C ASP A 111 -10.77 23.00 27.64
N ASP A 112 -11.60 23.89 27.12
CA ASP A 112 -13.05 23.74 27.05
C ASP A 112 -13.47 22.61 26.10
N LEU A 113 -12.79 22.47 24.96
CA LEU A 113 -12.98 21.33 24.05
C LEU A 113 -12.56 20.01 24.70
N VAL A 114 -11.44 20.00 25.41
CA VAL A 114 -10.97 18.79 26.12
C VAL A 114 -11.95 18.39 27.22
N ALA A 115 -12.49 19.35 27.97
CA ALA A 115 -13.52 19.11 28.98
C ALA A 115 -14.85 18.61 28.36
N LEU A 116 -15.21 19.14 27.17
CA LEU A 116 -16.37 18.66 26.42
C LEU A 116 -16.19 17.21 25.98
N VAL A 117 -15.02 16.84 25.41
CA VAL A 117 -14.71 15.47 25.01
C VAL A 117 -14.80 14.51 26.19
N GLU A 118 -14.25 14.86 27.34
CA GLU A 118 -14.33 14.06 28.55
C GLU A 118 -15.76 13.84 29.00
N THR A 119 -16.51 14.93 29.15
CA THR A 119 -17.92 14.89 29.61
C THR A 119 -18.78 14.09 28.65
N TYR A 120 -18.67 14.37 27.35
CA TYR A 120 -19.43 13.66 26.33
C TYR A 120 -19.13 12.17 26.30
N ALA A 121 -17.83 11.80 26.33
CA ALA A 121 -17.43 10.40 26.31
C ALA A 121 -17.94 9.62 27.52
N LYS A 122 -17.95 10.24 28.72
CA LYS A 122 -18.51 9.64 29.95
C LYS A 122 -20.03 9.49 29.87
N GLU A 123 -20.74 10.51 29.45
CA GLU A 123 -22.21 10.49 29.33
C GLU A 123 -22.71 9.53 28.26
N GLN A 124 -21.95 9.34 27.18
CA GLN A 124 -22.29 8.42 26.09
C GLN A 124 -21.81 6.98 26.29
N GLY A 125 -21.13 6.67 27.41
CA GLY A 125 -20.56 5.35 27.65
C GLY A 125 -19.41 4.96 26.72
N LEU A 126 -18.71 5.96 26.14
CA LEU A 126 -17.53 5.78 25.30
C LEU A 126 -16.23 5.86 26.07
N TRP A 127 -16.31 6.18 27.37
CA TRP A 127 -15.15 6.26 28.25
C TRP A 127 -14.66 4.85 28.62
N HIS A 128 -13.34 4.65 28.56
CA HIS A 128 -12.72 3.37 28.88
C HIS A 128 -12.95 2.99 30.34
N ASP A 129 -13.49 1.81 30.52
CA ASP A 129 -13.61 1.13 31.82
C ASP A 129 -12.88 -0.22 31.72
N PRO A 130 -11.76 -0.43 32.43
CA PRO A 130 -10.97 -1.66 32.33
C PRO A 130 -11.72 -2.90 32.86
N ASP A 131 -12.77 -2.73 33.65
CA ASP A 131 -13.56 -3.82 34.24
C ASP A 131 -14.71 -4.28 33.36
N VAL A 132 -15.09 -3.47 32.37
CA VAL A 132 -16.17 -3.82 31.44
C VAL A 132 -15.67 -4.85 30.40
N ARG A 133 -16.47 -5.87 30.23
CA ARG A 133 -16.26 -6.92 29.20
C ARG A 133 -17.39 -6.84 28.18
N PRO A 134 -17.23 -6.08 27.09
CA PRO A 134 -18.23 -6.01 26.03
C PRO A 134 -18.44 -7.38 25.36
N VAL A 135 -19.61 -7.59 24.79
CA VAL A 135 -19.92 -8.79 24.02
C VAL A 135 -19.72 -8.50 22.53
N TYR A 136 -18.82 -9.23 21.93
CA TYR A 136 -18.48 -9.11 20.50
C TYR A 136 -18.88 -10.39 19.74
N ASP A 137 -18.92 -10.33 18.41
CA ASP A 137 -19.10 -11.53 17.58
C ASP A 137 -17.95 -12.53 17.76
N GLU A 138 -16.75 -12.02 17.93
CA GLU A 138 -15.52 -12.78 18.12
C GLU A 138 -14.59 -12.02 19.09
N THR A 139 -13.77 -12.75 19.84
CA THR A 139 -12.82 -12.14 20.79
C THR A 139 -11.45 -12.77 20.68
N ILE A 140 -10.40 -11.94 20.83
CA ILE A 140 -9.00 -12.36 20.88
C ILE A 140 -8.39 -11.73 22.15
N SER A 141 -7.64 -12.50 22.94
CA SER A 141 -6.80 -11.92 24.00
C SER A 141 -5.38 -11.76 23.47
N PHE A 142 -4.80 -10.56 23.66
CA PHE A 142 -3.46 -10.24 23.20
C PHE A 142 -2.63 -9.66 24.36
N ASP A 143 -1.57 -10.39 24.68
CA ASP A 143 -0.62 -9.99 25.73
C ASP A 143 0.48 -9.10 25.12
N LEU A 144 0.48 -7.83 25.51
CA LEU A 144 1.47 -6.84 25.06
C LEU A 144 2.91 -7.22 25.41
N SER A 145 3.12 -8.05 26.45
CA SER A 145 4.47 -8.51 26.84
C SER A 145 5.12 -9.47 25.82
N THR A 146 4.34 -9.99 24.87
CA THR A 146 4.83 -10.87 23.80
C THR A 146 5.40 -10.11 22.60
N VAL A 147 5.26 -8.80 22.55
CA VAL A 147 5.77 -7.98 21.45
C VAL A 147 7.30 -7.91 21.51
N GLU A 148 7.93 -8.19 20.39
CA GLU A 148 9.38 -8.14 20.22
C GLU A 148 9.78 -7.24 19.04
N PRO A 149 11.00 -6.68 19.01
CA PRO A 149 11.50 -5.93 17.86
C PRO A 149 11.36 -6.74 16.56
N SER A 150 10.78 -6.12 15.55
CA SER A 150 10.32 -6.83 14.35
C SER A 150 10.46 -5.99 13.09
N LEU A 151 10.46 -6.71 11.95
CA LEU A 151 10.26 -6.14 10.62
C LEU A 151 9.04 -6.78 10.00
N ALA A 152 8.57 -6.24 8.86
CA ALA A 152 7.63 -6.94 8.00
C ALA A 152 8.13 -6.94 6.57
N GLY A 153 8.18 -8.11 5.96
CA GLY A 153 8.68 -8.27 4.59
C GLY A 153 9.03 -9.73 4.26
N PRO A 154 9.50 -9.95 3.03
CA PRO A 154 9.98 -8.95 2.04
C PRO A 154 8.90 -8.31 1.16
N ALA A 155 7.62 -8.73 1.24
CA ALA A 155 6.63 -8.34 0.24
C ALA A 155 5.30 -7.80 0.80
N ARG A 156 4.96 -8.04 2.08
CA ARG A 156 3.65 -7.68 2.65
C ARG A 156 3.77 -7.12 4.07
N PRO A 157 2.89 -6.19 4.47
CA PRO A 157 2.91 -5.61 5.82
C PRO A 157 2.61 -6.60 6.95
N GLN A 158 1.88 -7.68 6.65
CA GLN A 158 1.54 -8.72 7.62
C GLN A 158 2.58 -9.86 7.71
N ASP A 159 3.59 -9.86 6.85
CA ASP A 159 4.67 -10.86 6.87
C ASP A 159 5.71 -10.43 7.92
N ARG A 160 5.28 -10.47 9.22
CA ARG A 160 6.14 -10.07 10.33
C ARG A 160 7.24 -11.10 10.57
N VAL A 161 8.42 -10.60 10.82
CA VAL A 161 9.61 -11.37 11.18
C VAL A 161 10.27 -10.72 12.39
N SER A 162 10.65 -11.50 13.41
CA SER A 162 11.44 -10.98 14.52
C SER A 162 12.79 -10.44 14.03
N LEU A 163 13.32 -9.43 14.72
CA LEU A 163 14.62 -8.86 14.36
C LEU A 163 15.73 -9.93 14.33
N SER A 164 15.68 -10.88 15.29
CA SER A 164 16.61 -12.02 15.34
C SER A 164 16.44 -13.01 14.20
N GLY A 165 15.25 -13.08 13.59
CA GLY A 165 14.93 -13.96 12.46
C GLY A 165 15.11 -13.31 11.08
N ALA A 166 15.39 -12.00 11.02
CA ALA A 166 15.39 -11.23 9.78
C ALA A 166 16.35 -11.78 8.72
N ARG A 167 17.58 -12.11 9.10
CA ARG A 167 18.58 -12.70 8.23
C ARG A 167 18.12 -14.04 7.65
N ALA A 168 17.60 -14.94 8.50
CA ALA A 168 17.14 -16.26 8.05
C ALA A 168 15.93 -16.15 7.11
N SER A 169 15.00 -15.21 7.37
CA SER A 169 13.88 -14.91 6.49
C SER A 169 14.34 -14.39 5.12
N PHE A 170 15.32 -13.47 5.11
CA PHE A 170 15.93 -13.01 3.86
C PHE A 170 16.55 -14.17 3.06
N GLU A 171 17.32 -15.05 3.71
CA GLU A 171 17.93 -16.20 3.05
C GLU A 171 16.89 -17.13 2.41
N GLN A 172 15.78 -17.38 3.11
CA GLN A 172 14.68 -18.19 2.58
C GLN A 172 14.00 -17.52 1.37
N ALA A 173 13.75 -16.22 1.44
CA ALA A 173 13.18 -15.46 0.34
C ALA A 173 14.09 -15.46 -0.89
N LEU A 174 15.38 -15.24 -0.72
CA LEU A 174 16.37 -15.29 -1.81
C LEU A 174 16.41 -16.68 -2.49
N LEU A 175 16.34 -17.75 -1.70
CA LEU A 175 16.22 -19.11 -2.23
C LEU A 175 14.95 -19.33 -3.05
N ALA A 176 13.82 -18.81 -2.58
CA ALA A 176 12.56 -18.91 -3.29
C ALA A 176 12.62 -18.20 -4.64
N PHE A 177 13.10 -16.96 -4.69
CA PHE A 177 13.28 -16.20 -5.93
C PHE A 177 14.18 -16.95 -6.93
N ARG A 178 15.32 -17.47 -6.51
CA ARG A 178 16.24 -18.21 -7.39
C ARG A 178 15.67 -19.54 -7.92
N ARG A 179 14.82 -20.23 -7.14
CA ARG A 179 14.14 -21.46 -7.59
C ARG A 179 13.10 -21.16 -8.66
N GLU A 180 12.34 -20.10 -8.50
CA GLU A 180 11.36 -19.67 -9.50
C GLU A 180 12.05 -19.33 -10.82
N GLU A 181 13.19 -18.66 -10.78
CA GLU A 181 14.02 -18.38 -11.96
C GLU A 181 14.45 -19.66 -12.70
N SER A 182 14.90 -20.67 -11.97
CA SER A 182 15.37 -21.92 -12.55
C SER A 182 14.24 -22.73 -13.20
N THR A 183 13.00 -22.61 -12.70
CA THR A 183 11.83 -23.30 -13.27
C THR A 183 11.25 -22.58 -14.48
N SER A 184 11.37 -21.25 -14.56
CA SER A 184 10.90 -20.47 -15.71
C SER A 184 11.86 -20.51 -16.90
N SER A 185 13.15 -20.73 -16.68
CA SER A 185 14.19 -20.76 -17.73
C SER A 185 14.29 -22.07 -18.50
N ALA A 186 13.53 -23.11 -18.18
CA ALA A 186 13.60 -24.41 -18.83
C ALA A 186 13.07 -24.45 -20.29
N GLY A 187 12.67 -23.33 -20.87
CA GLY A 187 12.06 -23.27 -22.21
C GLY A 187 12.65 -22.30 -23.24
N VAL A 188 13.42 -21.27 -22.84
CA VAL A 188 14.01 -20.30 -23.79
C VAL A 188 15.38 -19.81 -23.31
N PRO A 189 16.46 -19.89 -24.12
CA PRO A 189 17.72 -19.28 -23.75
C PRO A 189 17.60 -17.74 -23.70
N ARG A 190 17.84 -17.13 -22.55
CA ARG A 190 17.80 -15.68 -22.28
C ARG A 190 18.57 -14.81 -23.31
N ALA A 191 19.59 -15.35 -23.94
CA ALA A 191 20.41 -14.64 -24.93
C ALA A 191 19.70 -14.38 -26.28
N ALA A 192 18.63 -15.11 -26.61
CA ALA A 192 17.88 -14.93 -27.86
C ALA A 192 16.75 -13.89 -27.77
N ALA A 193 16.26 -13.62 -26.58
CA ALA A 193 15.22 -12.59 -26.33
C ALA A 193 15.80 -11.17 -26.25
N ARG A 194 17.11 -11.04 -25.99
CA ARG A 194 17.81 -9.74 -25.87
C ARG A 194 18.29 -9.13 -27.19
N ALA A 195 18.34 -9.89 -28.28
CA ALA A 195 18.85 -9.39 -29.57
C ALA A 195 17.88 -8.46 -30.35
N GLY A 196 16.74 -8.12 -29.78
CA GLY A 196 15.72 -7.27 -30.40
C GLY A 196 15.15 -6.17 -29.52
N ALA A 197 15.67 -5.99 -28.30
CA ALA A 197 15.25 -4.93 -27.38
C ALA A 197 16.42 -4.02 -27.06
N ASP A 198 16.35 -2.80 -27.52
CA ASP A 198 17.25 -1.70 -27.20
C ASP A 198 17.30 -1.44 -25.68
N GLU A 199 18.43 -1.02 -25.17
CA GLU A 199 18.95 -0.92 -23.79
C GLU A 199 18.06 -0.33 -22.68
N SER A 200 16.77 -0.69 -22.53
CA SER A 200 15.91 -0.15 -21.47
C SER A 200 14.91 -1.10 -20.84
N SER A 201 15.01 -2.40 -21.05
CA SER A 201 14.06 -3.34 -20.46
C SER A 201 14.67 -4.10 -19.27
N LEU A 202 14.38 -3.64 -18.07
CA LEU A 202 14.60 -4.36 -16.83
C LEU A 202 13.56 -5.46 -16.68
N GLU A 203 14.00 -6.70 -16.74
CA GLU A 203 13.18 -7.88 -16.50
C GLU A 203 12.92 -8.10 -15.01
N SER A 204 11.73 -8.50 -14.69
CA SER A 204 11.26 -8.77 -13.34
C SER A 204 10.61 -10.15 -13.22
N PHE A 205 10.83 -10.79 -12.10
CA PHE A 205 10.40 -12.14 -11.77
C PHE A 205 9.07 -12.21 -11.01
N PRO A 206 8.44 -13.38 -11.04
CA PRO A 206 7.10 -13.59 -10.53
C PRO A 206 7.03 -13.78 -9.02
N ALA A 207 6.09 -13.09 -8.36
CA ALA A 207 5.58 -13.54 -7.09
C ALA A 207 4.58 -14.67 -7.34
N SER A 208 5.03 -15.92 -7.17
CA SER A 208 4.08 -17.01 -6.94
C SER A 208 3.63 -16.91 -5.50
N ASP A 209 2.32 -16.77 -5.30
CA ASP A 209 1.75 -16.98 -3.99
C ASP A 209 2.11 -18.39 -3.50
N PRO A 210 2.54 -18.56 -2.24
CA PRO A 210 2.56 -19.88 -1.66
C PRO A 210 1.14 -20.43 -1.70
N PRO A 211 0.94 -21.73 -1.94
CA PRO A 211 -0.39 -22.33 -1.93
C PRO A 211 -1.09 -21.95 -0.62
N ALA A 212 -2.37 -21.60 -0.71
CA ALA A 212 -3.19 -21.34 0.46
C ALA A 212 -2.97 -22.45 1.48
N PRO A 213 -2.83 -22.16 2.78
CA PRO A 213 -2.70 -23.22 3.78
C PRO A 213 -3.91 -24.13 3.64
N ALA A 214 -3.64 -25.43 3.54
CA ALA A 214 -4.66 -26.46 3.63
C ALA A 214 -5.49 -26.23 4.89
N PRO A 215 -6.79 -26.60 4.92
CA PRO A 215 -7.62 -26.41 6.09
C PRO A 215 -6.92 -27.05 7.29
N SER A 216 -6.78 -26.25 8.35
CA SER A 216 -6.09 -26.57 9.58
C SER A 216 -6.50 -27.96 10.09
N ALA A 217 -5.56 -28.90 10.11
CA ALA A 217 -5.62 -30.04 10.98
C ALA A 217 -5.61 -29.56 12.44
N PRO A 218 -6.23 -30.31 13.37
CA PRO A 218 -6.35 -29.88 14.77
C PRO A 218 -4.97 -29.65 15.37
N ALA A 219 -4.88 -28.57 16.15
CA ALA A 219 -3.69 -28.18 16.88
C ALA A 219 -3.31 -29.30 17.88
N ASP A 220 -2.32 -30.10 17.48
CA ASP A 220 -1.40 -30.81 18.38
C ASP A 220 -0.31 -31.43 17.49
N GLU A 221 0.83 -30.79 17.55
CA GLU A 221 2.20 -31.21 17.24
C GLU A 221 2.97 -30.08 16.54
N GLN A 222 3.52 -29.18 17.36
CA GLN A 222 4.65 -28.39 16.94
C GLN A 222 5.85 -29.34 16.75
N PRO A 223 6.52 -29.36 15.59
CA PRO A 223 7.79 -30.05 15.50
C PRO A 223 8.80 -29.36 16.44
N PRO A 224 9.64 -30.11 17.14
CA PRO A 224 10.61 -29.55 18.06
C PRO A 224 11.53 -28.60 17.30
N VAL A 225 11.75 -27.42 17.85
CA VAL A 225 12.78 -26.47 17.39
C VAL A 225 14.13 -27.17 17.53
N GLY A 226 14.59 -27.77 16.44
CA GLY A 226 15.90 -28.41 16.36
C GLY A 226 16.97 -27.34 16.36
N VAL A 227 17.69 -27.23 17.46
CA VAL A 227 18.97 -26.53 17.56
C VAL A 227 19.93 -27.10 16.50
N GLY A 228 20.40 -26.26 15.59
CA GLY A 228 21.57 -26.56 14.78
C GLY A 228 21.33 -26.95 13.31
N THR A 229 20.68 -26.07 12.52
CA THR A 229 20.97 -26.06 11.07
C THR A 229 22.11 -25.11 10.80
N ARG A 230 23.25 -25.66 10.34
CA ARG A 230 24.34 -24.89 9.70
C ARG A 230 23.69 -23.91 8.72
N PRO A 231 24.10 -22.61 8.69
CA PRO A 231 23.66 -21.70 7.65
C PRO A 231 23.92 -22.36 6.30
N LEU A 232 22.90 -22.43 5.47
CA LEU A 232 23.07 -22.73 4.06
C LEU A 232 23.93 -21.58 3.51
N LEU A 233 25.21 -21.85 3.25
CA LEU A 233 26.11 -20.90 2.57
C LEU A 233 25.60 -20.73 1.13
N LEU A 234 24.61 -19.85 0.99
CA LEU A 234 24.18 -19.38 -0.33
C LEU A 234 25.31 -18.53 -0.89
N ASP A 235 25.72 -18.86 -2.09
CA ASP A 235 26.62 -18.00 -2.85
C ASP A 235 25.86 -16.71 -3.20
N ARG A 236 26.32 -15.57 -2.64
CA ARG A 236 25.73 -14.26 -2.89
C ARG A 236 26.23 -13.75 -4.24
N GLN A 237 25.32 -13.37 -5.12
CA GLN A 237 25.69 -12.66 -6.33
C GLN A 237 26.26 -11.30 -5.95
N ARG A 238 27.27 -10.85 -6.71
CA ARG A 238 28.00 -9.61 -6.47
C ARG A 238 28.36 -8.95 -7.78
N CYS A 239 28.33 -7.63 -7.79
CA CYS A 239 28.74 -6.82 -8.93
C CYS A 239 29.62 -5.66 -8.45
N ALA A 240 30.74 -5.42 -9.12
CA ALA A 240 31.61 -4.29 -8.81
C ALA A 240 30.97 -2.98 -9.34
N VAL A 241 30.95 -1.96 -8.50
CA VAL A 241 30.40 -0.64 -8.83
C VAL A 241 31.44 0.42 -8.60
N THR A 242 31.52 1.39 -9.53
CA THR A 242 32.29 2.62 -9.34
C THR A 242 31.37 3.79 -9.65
N LEU A 243 31.08 4.59 -8.64
CA LEU A 243 30.24 5.79 -8.78
C LEU A 243 30.95 6.91 -9.55
N ALA A 244 30.22 7.86 -10.08
CA ALA A 244 30.73 9.01 -10.80
C ALA A 244 31.76 9.84 -9.99
N ASP A 245 31.68 9.82 -8.66
CA ASP A 245 32.61 10.49 -7.74
C ASP A 245 33.89 9.66 -7.44
N GLY A 246 34.03 8.49 -8.06
CA GLY A 246 35.18 7.60 -7.93
C GLY A 246 35.16 6.63 -6.74
N ARG A 247 34.12 6.62 -5.92
CA ARG A 247 33.95 5.61 -4.86
C ARG A 247 33.64 4.26 -5.49
N ALA A 248 34.43 3.24 -5.11
CA ALA A 248 34.30 1.88 -5.62
C ALA A 248 33.93 0.91 -4.49
N PHE A 249 33.02 -0.04 -4.78
CA PHE A 249 32.56 -1.07 -3.85
C PHE A 249 31.98 -2.27 -4.60
N GLU A 250 31.71 -3.35 -3.89
CA GLU A 250 30.90 -4.47 -4.40
C GLU A 250 29.45 -4.32 -3.93
N LEU A 251 28.49 -4.33 -4.85
CA LEU A 251 27.07 -4.47 -4.56
C LEU A 251 26.73 -5.95 -4.55
N ALA A 252 25.89 -6.41 -3.61
CA ALA A 252 25.57 -7.82 -3.44
C ALA A 252 24.09 -8.03 -3.12
N ASP A 253 23.62 -9.28 -3.26
CA ASP A 253 22.31 -9.69 -2.74
C ASP A 253 22.15 -9.30 -1.27
N GLY A 254 20.98 -8.79 -0.94
CA GLY A 254 20.66 -8.36 0.41
C GLY A 254 21.17 -6.97 0.78
N HIS A 255 21.95 -6.30 -0.09
CA HIS A 255 22.32 -4.91 0.18
C HIS A 255 21.07 -4.02 0.21
N VAL A 256 21.02 -3.15 1.21
CA VAL A 256 19.99 -2.13 1.35
C VAL A 256 20.37 -0.93 0.48
N VAL A 257 19.67 -0.72 -0.61
CA VAL A 257 19.92 0.41 -1.53
C VAL A 257 19.02 1.60 -1.27
N ILE A 258 17.93 1.42 -0.51
CA ILE A 258 17.04 2.50 -0.05
C ILE A 258 16.76 2.31 1.44
N ALA A 259 17.03 3.34 2.24
CA ALA A 259 16.65 3.42 3.64
C ALA A 259 15.86 4.71 3.88
N ALA A 260 14.57 4.62 4.19
CA ALA A 260 13.70 5.79 4.22
C ALA A 260 12.88 5.89 5.51
N ILE A 261 13.01 7.01 6.21
CA ILE A 261 12.07 7.40 7.26
C ILE A 261 10.93 8.14 6.57
N THR A 262 9.74 7.50 6.50
CA THR A 262 8.58 8.05 5.80
C THR A 262 7.45 8.42 6.76
N SER A 263 6.51 9.23 6.29
CA SER A 263 5.44 9.79 7.12
C SER A 263 4.34 8.81 7.50
N CYS A 264 4.14 7.72 6.78
CA CYS A 264 2.87 6.99 6.74
C CYS A 264 2.35 6.52 8.11
N THR A 265 3.17 5.83 8.91
CA THR A 265 2.70 5.14 10.13
C THR A 265 3.22 5.79 11.41
N ASN A 266 4.43 6.33 11.37
CA ASN A 266 5.17 6.70 12.57
C ASN A 266 5.22 8.21 12.87
N THR A 267 4.78 9.05 11.94
CA THR A 267 4.83 10.51 12.10
C THR A 267 4.03 11.03 13.29
N SER A 268 2.89 10.40 13.58
CA SER A 268 2.06 10.75 14.74
C SER A 268 2.68 10.34 16.08
N ASN A 269 3.82 9.64 16.06
CA ASN A 269 4.49 9.13 17.25
C ASN A 269 5.87 9.77 17.44
N PRO A 270 5.97 10.85 18.21
CA PRO A 270 7.25 11.53 18.44
C PRO A 270 8.31 10.64 19.08
N SER A 271 7.92 9.66 19.89
CA SER A 271 8.88 8.80 20.59
C SER A 271 9.73 7.98 19.63
N VAL A 272 9.13 7.34 18.62
CA VAL A 272 9.91 6.55 17.65
C VAL A 272 10.73 7.44 16.71
N MET A 273 10.23 8.64 16.40
CA MET A 273 10.97 9.59 15.60
C MET A 273 12.19 10.14 16.36
N ILE A 274 12.01 10.61 17.59
CA ILE A 274 13.11 11.05 18.45
C ILE A 274 14.12 9.91 18.69
N ALA A 275 13.67 8.68 18.89
CA ALA A 275 14.55 7.53 19.02
C ALA A 275 15.44 7.33 17.78
N ALA A 276 14.92 7.53 16.56
CA ALA A 276 15.72 7.48 15.34
C ALA A 276 16.79 8.59 15.30
N GLY A 277 16.42 9.82 15.66
CA GLY A 277 17.36 10.95 15.73
C GLY A 277 18.45 10.74 16.80
N LEU A 278 18.09 10.18 17.96
CA LEU A 278 19.05 9.86 19.02
C LEU A 278 20.01 8.75 18.60
N LEU A 279 19.51 7.71 17.91
CA LEU A 279 20.33 6.65 17.35
C LEU A 279 21.31 7.22 16.31
N ALA A 280 20.85 8.10 15.42
CA ALA A 280 21.71 8.79 14.45
C ALA A 280 22.79 9.62 15.16
N ARG A 281 22.44 10.40 16.20
CA ARG A 281 23.40 11.17 17.00
C ARG A 281 24.46 10.26 17.63
N ASN A 282 24.04 9.15 18.23
CA ASN A 282 24.95 8.20 18.86
C ASN A 282 25.88 7.53 17.85
N ALA A 283 25.38 7.23 16.65
CA ALA A 283 26.19 6.66 15.55
C ALA A 283 27.23 7.66 15.02
N VAL A 284 26.83 8.91 14.78
CA VAL A 284 27.74 9.98 14.35
C VAL A 284 28.83 10.24 15.40
N ALA A 285 28.45 10.27 16.69
CA ALA A 285 29.41 10.42 17.78
C ALA A 285 30.44 9.30 17.85
N ARG A 286 30.14 8.10 17.34
CA ARG A 286 31.06 6.97 17.18
C ARG A 286 31.81 6.96 15.83
N GLY A 287 31.56 7.95 14.96
CA GLY A 287 32.20 8.05 13.65
C GLY A 287 31.65 7.11 12.57
N LEU A 288 30.50 6.47 12.81
CA LEU A 288 29.85 5.60 11.84
C LEU A 288 29.30 6.41 10.64
N LYS A 289 29.30 5.79 9.48
CA LYS A 289 28.80 6.37 8.22
C LYS A 289 27.93 5.36 7.50
N VAL A 290 26.96 5.87 6.74
CA VAL A 290 26.16 5.06 5.85
C VAL A 290 26.99 4.66 4.61
N PRO A 291 26.96 3.40 4.18
CA PRO A 291 27.65 2.94 2.97
C PRO A 291 27.19 3.68 1.71
N PRO A 292 28.08 3.85 0.69
CA PRO A 292 27.82 4.70 -0.48
C PRO A 292 26.71 4.18 -1.41
N TRP A 293 26.30 2.94 -1.28
CA TRP A 293 25.21 2.35 -2.07
C TRP A 293 23.83 2.58 -1.48
N VAL A 294 23.72 3.09 -0.24
CA VAL A 294 22.44 3.31 0.45
C VAL A 294 21.95 4.73 0.18
N LYS A 295 20.82 4.85 -0.49
CA LYS A 295 20.08 6.09 -0.62
C LYS A 295 19.21 6.29 0.61
N THR A 296 19.53 7.28 1.43
CA THR A 296 18.78 7.65 2.63
C THR A 296 17.80 8.80 2.34
N SER A 297 16.71 8.89 3.09
CA SER A 297 15.77 10.02 3.01
C SER A 297 14.93 10.15 4.27
N LEU A 298 14.52 11.38 4.59
CA LEU A 298 13.57 11.73 5.63
C LEU A 298 12.38 12.47 5.01
N ALA A 299 11.18 11.93 5.16
CA ALA A 299 9.96 12.55 4.68
C ALA A 299 8.92 12.61 5.81
N PRO A 300 8.95 13.66 6.65
CA PRO A 300 8.01 13.81 7.77
C PRO A 300 6.58 14.02 7.30
N GLY A 301 5.62 13.74 8.17
CA GLY A 301 4.19 13.94 7.88
C GLY A 301 3.72 15.38 8.07
N SER A 302 4.42 16.18 8.85
CA SER A 302 4.10 17.59 9.08
C SER A 302 5.34 18.41 9.46
N LEU A 303 5.23 19.73 9.39
CA LEU A 303 6.25 20.66 9.82
C LEU A 303 6.62 20.49 11.31
N VAL A 304 5.66 20.13 12.15
CA VAL A 304 5.87 19.86 13.57
C VAL A 304 7.01 18.84 13.82
N VAL A 305 7.18 17.87 12.93
CA VAL A 305 8.25 16.87 13.05
C VAL A 305 9.63 17.51 12.86
N THR A 306 9.78 18.36 11.87
CA THR A 306 11.04 19.11 11.68
C THR A 306 11.29 20.07 12.83
N ASP A 307 10.26 20.76 13.32
CA ASP A 307 10.36 21.69 14.45
C ASP A 307 10.89 21.00 15.72
N TYR A 308 10.32 19.85 16.10
CA TYR A 308 10.84 19.15 17.28
C TYR A 308 12.22 18.51 17.05
N TYR A 309 12.56 18.09 15.85
CA TYR A 309 13.91 17.62 15.53
C TYR A 309 14.93 18.76 15.62
N GLU A 310 14.59 19.97 15.16
CA GLU A 310 15.43 21.16 15.29
C GLU A 310 15.63 21.54 16.77
N ARG A 311 14.54 21.62 17.55
CA ARG A 311 14.58 21.90 19.00
C ARG A 311 15.42 20.88 19.76
N ALA A 312 15.33 19.59 19.36
CA ALA A 312 16.11 18.51 19.93
C ALA A 312 17.57 18.46 19.41
N GLN A 313 17.94 19.27 18.43
CA GLN A 313 19.24 19.25 17.74
C GLN A 313 19.55 17.87 17.10
N LEU A 314 18.54 17.21 16.54
CA LEU A 314 18.64 15.88 15.94
C LEU A 314 18.61 15.88 14.40
N LEU A 315 18.27 17.02 13.75
CA LEU A 315 18.34 17.11 12.29
C LEU A 315 19.76 17.00 11.78
N GLN A 316 20.74 17.62 12.45
CA GLN A 316 22.13 17.61 12.03
C GLN A 316 22.73 16.19 12.02
N PRO A 317 22.62 15.36 13.07
CA PRO A 317 23.07 13.97 13.02
C PRO A 317 22.37 13.12 11.93
N LEU A 318 21.07 13.35 11.68
CA LEU A 318 20.35 12.69 10.60
C LEU A 318 20.91 13.10 9.23
N HIS A 319 21.16 14.40 9.02
CA HIS A 319 21.80 14.93 7.82
C HIS A 319 23.20 14.32 7.58
N GLU A 320 24.02 14.20 8.64
CA GLU A 320 25.35 13.58 8.53
C GLU A 320 25.31 12.12 8.08
N LEU A 321 24.22 11.41 8.36
CA LEU A 321 23.94 10.06 7.85
C LEU A 321 23.18 10.08 6.51
N GLY A 322 22.94 11.27 5.91
CA GLY A 322 22.27 11.45 4.64
C GLY A 322 20.73 11.40 4.70
N PHE A 323 20.13 11.37 5.90
CA PHE A 323 18.68 11.47 6.07
C PHE A 323 18.22 12.92 5.98
N ASP A 324 18.27 13.47 4.77
CA ASP A 324 17.80 14.82 4.47
C ASP A 324 16.28 14.86 4.32
N VAL A 325 15.67 15.99 4.69
CA VAL A 325 14.26 16.24 4.44
C VAL A 325 14.03 16.45 2.94
N VAL A 326 13.47 15.45 2.28
CA VAL A 326 13.22 15.46 0.83
C VAL A 326 11.79 15.90 0.47
N GLY A 327 10.92 16.06 1.44
CA GLY A 327 9.53 16.47 1.30
C GLY A 327 8.70 16.10 2.51
N TYR A 328 7.43 16.44 2.48
CA TYR A 328 6.46 16.10 3.52
C TYR A 328 5.38 15.18 2.96
N GLY A 329 5.04 14.14 3.71
CA GLY A 329 4.00 13.18 3.34
C GLY A 329 4.54 11.85 2.80
N CYS A 330 3.70 11.17 2.01
CA CYS A 330 4.04 9.86 1.44
C CYS A 330 5.01 10.03 0.26
N THR A 331 6.26 9.65 0.46
CA THR A 331 7.32 9.67 -0.57
C THR A 331 7.71 8.24 -0.97
N THR A 332 8.69 7.64 -0.30
CA THR A 332 9.17 6.28 -0.59
C THR A 332 8.06 5.24 -0.53
N CYS A 333 7.14 5.32 0.43
CA CYS A 333 6.04 4.36 0.58
C CYS A 333 5.09 4.26 -0.62
N ILE A 334 5.13 5.22 -1.56
CA ILE A 334 4.35 5.21 -2.81
C ILE A 334 5.23 5.24 -4.07
N GLY A 335 6.51 4.92 -3.94
CA GLY A 335 7.42 4.87 -5.08
C GLY A 335 7.97 6.21 -5.56
N ASN A 336 7.99 7.23 -4.69
CA ASN A 336 8.51 8.57 -5.01
C ASN A 336 9.91 8.82 -4.40
N SER A 337 10.73 7.78 -4.25
CA SER A 337 12.12 7.94 -3.81
C SER A 337 13.04 8.59 -4.85
N GLY A 338 12.55 8.74 -6.07
CA GLY A 338 13.39 9.07 -7.22
C GLY A 338 14.32 7.91 -7.62
N PRO A 339 15.08 8.05 -8.72
CA PRO A 339 15.94 6.98 -9.23
C PRO A 339 17.10 6.70 -8.28
N LEU A 340 17.63 5.47 -8.34
CA LEU A 340 18.95 5.16 -7.79
C LEU A 340 20.04 5.81 -8.67
N ALA A 341 21.28 5.84 -8.18
CA ALA A 341 22.40 6.21 -9.02
C ALA A 341 22.48 5.25 -10.23
N PRO A 342 22.71 5.76 -11.46
CA PRO A 342 22.70 4.93 -12.66
C PRO A 342 23.61 3.71 -12.56
N GLU A 343 24.78 3.87 -11.96
CA GLU A 343 25.78 2.81 -11.79
C GLU A 343 25.28 1.71 -10.84
N ILE A 344 24.44 2.05 -9.86
CA ILE A 344 23.81 1.08 -8.94
C ILE A 344 22.70 0.32 -9.67
N SER A 345 21.83 1.00 -10.40
CA SER A 345 20.78 0.36 -11.19
C SER A 345 21.35 -0.57 -12.25
N GLU A 346 22.43 -0.14 -12.94
CA GLU A 346 23.13 -0.95 -13.93
C GLU A 346 23.75 -2.19 -13.30
N ALA A 347 24.39 -2.07 -12.13
CA ALA A 347 24.97 -3.21 -11.42
C ALA A 347 23.94 -4.21 -10.93
N ILE A 348 22.76 -3.73 -10.49
CA ILE A 348 21.63 -4.58 -10.11
C ILE A 348 21.16 -5.41 -11.30
N ASP A 349 21.03 -4.78 -12.46
CA ASP A 349 20.61 -5.45 -13.69
C ASP A 349 21.66 -6.43 -14.21
N GLN A 350 22.92 -6.01 -14.33
CA GLN A 350 24.01 -6.85 -14.82
C GLN A 350 24.30 -8.04 -13.92
N GLY A 351 24.24 -7.82 -12.60
CA GLY A 351 24.50 -8.87 -11.59
C GLY A 351 23.27 -9.70 -11.25
N ASP A 352 22.09 -9.37 -11.79
CA ASP A 352 20.78 -9.95 -11.41
C ASP A 352 20.60 -9.99 -9.89
N LEU A 353 20.92 -8.86 -9.23
CA LEU A 353 20.99 -8.77 -7.78
C LEU A 353 19.62 -8.62 -7.15
N SER A 354 19.41 -9.31 -6.05
CA SER A 354 18.23 -9.14 -5.18
C SER A 354 18.54 -8.15 -4.06
N VAL A 355 18.44 -6.85 -4.36
CA VAL A 355 18.66 -5.77 -3.40
C VAL A 355 17.40 -5.44 -2.63
N CYS A 356 17.55 -4.73 -1.50
CA CYS A 356 16.50 -4.46 -0.53
C CYS A 356 16.21 -2.97 -0.33
N SER A 357 14.98 -2.68 0.07
CA SER A 357 14.63 -1.40 0.72
C SER A 357 14.20 -1.64 2.16
N VAL A 358 14.51 -0.71 3.05
CA VAL A 358 14.01 -0.67 4.44
C VAL A 358 13.37 0.68 4.69
N LEU A 359 12.09 0.70 5.08
CA LEU A 359 11.35 1.94 5.24
C LEU A 359 10.40 1.92 6.44
N SER A 360 10.16 3.07 7.06
CA SER A 360 9.19 3.22 8.16
C SER A 360 7.76 3.47 7.64
N GLY A 361 7.40 2.82 6.55
CA GLY A 361 6.09 2.92 5.92
C GLY A 361 5.07 1.92 6.44
N ASN A 362 3.93 1.83 5.75
CA ASN A 362 2.87 0.85 6.03
C ASN A 362 2.64 -0.14 4.89
N ARG A 363 3.31 0.02 3.75
CA ARG A 363 3.16 -0.84 2.57
C ARG A 363 4.51 -1.08 1.91
N ASN A 364 4.77 -2.34 1.59
CA ASN A 364 6.03 -2.80 1.00
C ASN A 364 5.81 -3.79 -0.16
N PHE A 365 4.69 -3.65 -0.87
CA PHE A 365 4.39 -4.52 -2.00
C PHE A 365 5.46 -4.44 -3.07
N GLU A 366 5.74 -5.56 -3.69
CA GLU A 366 6.72 -5.66 -4.77
C GLU A 366 6.37 -4.70 -5.92
N GLY A 367 7.40 -4.05 -6.50
CA GLY A 367 7.23 -3.05 -7.56
C GLY A 367 6.59 -1.73 -7.13
N ARG A 368 6.25 -1.59 -5.81
CA ARG A 368 5.66 -0.35 -5.28
C ARG A 368 6.69 0.68 -4.86
N ILE A 369 7.76 0.24 -4.19
CA ILE A 369 8.76 1.13 -3.58
C ILE A 369 9.75 1.64 -4.62
N HIS A 370 10.39 0.72 -5.32
CA HIS A 370 11.29 1.01 -6.44
C HIS A 370 11.34 -0.21 -7.38
N PRO A 371 11.41 -0.02 -8.70
CA PRO A 371 11.45 -1.14 -9.65
C PRO A 371 12.67 -2.05 -9.45
N ASP A 372 13.82 -1.49 -9.05
CA ASP A 372 15.07 -2.24 -8.86
C ASP A 372 15.10 -2.99 -7.51
N CYS A 373 14.24 -2.65 -6.55
CA CYS A 373 14.19 -3.34 -5.25
C CYS A 373 13.20 -4.50 -5.29
N ARG A 374 13.71 -5.73 -5.25
CA ARG A 374 12.87 -6.93 -5.22
C ARG A 374 12.31 -7.21 -3.83
N MET A 375 13.04 -6.88 -2.77
CA MET A 375 12.66 -7.14 -1.40
C MET A 375 12.48 -5.84 -0.63
N ASN A 376 11.35 -5.69 0.02
CA ASN A 376 11.00 -4.45 0.71
C ASN A 376 10.59 -4.75 2.15
N TYR A 377 11.22 -4.10 3.13
CA TYR A 377 10.98 -4.33 4.54
C TYR A 377 10.44 -3.09 5.24
N LEU A 378 9.36 -3.27 5.99
CA LEU A 378 8.86 -2.26 6.92
C LEU A 378 9.57 -2.41 8.26
N ALA A 379 10.00 -1.30 8.84
CA ALA A 379 10.71 -1.27 10.11
C ALA A 379 10.39 0.02 10.88
N SER A 380 10.69 0.04 12.19
CA SER A 380 10.62 1.26 12.96
C SER A 380 11.66 2.28 12.46
N PRO A 381 11.43 3.60 12.62
CA PRO A 381 12.41 4.63 12.25
C PRO A 381 13.83 4.39 12.80
N PRO A 382 14.01 3.99 14.07
CA PRO A 382 15.35 3.64 14.56
C PRO A 382 15.98 2.45 13.81
N LEU A 383 15.20 1.42 13.49
CA LEU A 383 15.69 0.27 12.73
C LEU A 383 16.01 0.64 11.28
N VAL A 384 15.30 1.59 10.67
CA VAL A 384 15.69 2.13 9.36
C VAL A 384 17.08 2.74 9.39
N VAL A 385 17.40 3.54 10.43
CA VAL A 385 18.75 4.09 10.62
C VAL A 385 19.78 2.98 10.84
N ALA A 386 19.44 1.97 11.64
CA ALA A 386 20.33 0.83 11.90
C ALA A 386 20.66 0.04 10.62
N TYR A 387 19.66 -0.26 9.80
CA TYR A 387 19.87 -0.96 8.52
C TYR A 387 20.57 -0.08 7.47
N ALA A 388 20.38 1.25 7.52
CA ALA A 388 21.17 2.16 6.69
C ALA A 388 22.64 2.11 7.04
N LEU A 389 22.99 2.07 8.32
CA LEU A 389 24.39 1.93 8.81
C LEU A 389 24.98 0.56 8.44
N ALA A 390 24.21 -0.51 8.63
CA ALA A 390 24.62 -1.87 8.26
C ALA A 390 24.78 -2.05 6.73
N GLY A 391 24.00 -1.30 5.93
CA GLY A 391 24.00 -1.38 4.47
C GLY A 391 23.50 -2.70 3.88
N SER A 392 23.00 -3.63 4.70
CA SER A 392 22.51 -4.94 4.28
C SER A 392 21.43 -5.46 5.22
N ILE A 393 20.47 -6.21 4.66
CA ILE A 393 19.51 -7.01 5.44
C ILE A 393 20.12 -8.37 5.86
N ASP A 394 21.16 -8.82 5.19
CA ASP A 394 21.91 -10.05 5.48
C ASP A 394 22.90 -9.84 6.64
N VAL A 395 22.40 -9.31 7.74
CA VAL A 395 23.10 -9.01 8.98
C VAL A 395 22.25 -9.37 10.18
N ASP A 396 22.84 -9.89 11.22
CA ASP A 396 22.17 -10.08 12.51
C ASP A 396 22.41 -8.83 13.38
N LEU A 397 21.46 -7.89 13.34
CA LEU A 397 21.58 -6.64 14.11
C LEU A 397 21.68 -6.84 15.62
N VAL A 398 21.34 -8.02 16.14
CA VAL A 398 21.47 -8.35 17.57
C VAL A 398 22.88 -8.71 17.95
N HIS A 399 23.61 -9.44 17.05
CA HIS A 399 24.89 -10.04 17.35
C HIS A 399 26.05 -9.49 16.52
N ASP A 400 25.80 -9.03 15.29
CA ASP A 400 26.83 -8.50 14.39
C ASP A 400 27.07 -7.00 14.64
N PRO A 401 28.31 -6.49 14.47
CA PRO A 401 28.58 -5.05 14.57
C PRO A 401 28.02 -4.30 13.35
N LEU A 402 27.55 -3.08 13.56
CA LEU A 402 27.11 -2.16 12.50
C LEU A 402 28.29 -1.48 11.79
N GLY A 403 29.45 -1.47 12.40
CA GLY A 403 30.66 -0.85 11.89
C GLY A 403 31.75 -0.81 12.95
N GLN A 404 32.78 0.01 12.73
CA GLN A 404 33.86 0.28 13.66
C GLN A 404 33.92 1.75 13.97
N ASP A 405 34.24 2.10 15.21
CA ASP A 405 34.45 3.49 15.61
C ASP A 405 35.84 4.02 15.14
N ALA A 406 36.16 5.25 15.54
CA ALA A 406 37.42 5.91 15.17
C ALA A 406 38.67 5.17 15.68
N ASP A 407 38.52 4.40 16.75
CA ASP A 407 39.60 3.62 17.37
C ASP A 407 39.69 2.20 16.77
N GLY A 408 38.76 1.83 15.89
CA GLY A 408 38.67 0.51 15.24
C GLY A 408 37.89 -0.52 16.06
N ASP A 409 37.25 -0.13 17.12
CA ASP A 409 36.45 -1.02 17.95
C ASP A 409 35.06 -1.27 17.32
N PRO A 410 34.55 -2.52 17.40
CA PRO A 410 33.25 -2.84 16.81
C PRO A 410 32.10 -2.15 17.58
N VAL A 411 31.20 -1.53 16.83
CA VAL A 411 30.01 -0.86 17.37
C VAL A 411 28.76 -1.67 17.05
N TYR A 412 28.01 -2.02 18.08
CA TYR A 412 26.79 -2.82 17.96
C TYR A 412 25.53 -1.96 18.11
N LEU A 413 24.39 -2.46 17.64
CA LEU A 413 23.11 -1.77 17.77
C LEU A 413 22.79 -1.40 19.23
N ARG A 414 23.07 -2.28 20.19
CA ARG A 414 22.85 -2.03 21.60
C ARG A 414 23.65 -0.84 22.18
N ASP A 415 24.78 -0.50 21.54
CA ASP A 415 25.65 0.62 21.96
C ASP A 415 25.09 1.97 21.48
N LEU A 416 24.21 1.94 20.50
CA LEU A 416 23.60 3.11 19.85
C LEU A 416 22.14 3.32 20.25
N TRP A 417 21.45 2.26 20.69
CA TRP A 417 20.01 2.31 20.98
C TRP A 417 19.72 3.21 22.19
N PRO A 418 18.88 4.26 22.04
CA PRO A 418 18.60 5.16 23.16
C PRO A 418 17.73 4.47 24.22
N SER A 419 17.91 4.84 25.47
CA SER A 419 17.03 4.37 26.55
C SER A 419 15.65 5.04 26.47
N GLU A 420 14.61 4.37 26.97
CA GLU A 420 13.26 4.94 27.07
C GLU A 420 13.23 6.22 27.91
N ALA A 421 14.04 6.29 28.97
CA ALA A 421 14.15 7.48 29.81
C ALA A 421 14.71 8.67 29.02
N GLU A 422 15.74 8.43 28.17
CA GLU A 422 16.31 9.46 27.31
C GLU A 422 15.31 9.94 26.27
N VAL A 423 14.64 9.01 25.57
CA VAL A 423 13.60 9.36 24.60
C VAL A 423 12.50 10.18 25.27
N SER A 424 11.96 9.73 26.40
CA SER A 424 10.90 10.43 27.14
C SER A 424 11.34 11.82 27.61
N GLN A 425 12.58 11.96 28.06
CA GLN A 425 13.14 13.24 28.48
C GLN A 425 13.22 14.22 27.31
N VAL A 426 13.73 13.78 26.17
CA VAL A 426 13.82 14.64 24.97
C VAL A 426 12.44 15.00 24.48
N VAL A 427 11.52 14.04 24.30
CA VAL A 427 10.13 14.29 23.92
C VAL A 427 9.49 15.34 24.83
N GLY A 428 9.60 15.16 26.13
CA GLY A 428 9.05 16.11 27.15
C GLY A 428 9.68 17.50 27.14
N SER A 429 10.91 17.63 26.60
CA SER A 429 11.61 18.92 26.53
C SER A 429 11.32 19.72 25.24
N VAL A 430 10.89 19.06 24.17
CA VAL A 430 10.72 19.71 22.87
C VAL A 430 9.27 19.84 22.42
N LEU A 431 8.38 18.95 22.91
CA LEU A 431 6.96 19.00 22.57
C LEU A 431 6.20 19.86 23.56
N ASP A 432 5.70 20.98 23.09
CA ASP A 432 4.82 21.85 23.85
C ASP A 432 3.63 22.31 22.98
N ARG A 433 2.60 22.83 23.66
CA ARG A 433 1.41 23.37 23.01
C ARG A 433 1.73 24.52 22.05
N ALA A 434 2.65 25.40 22.45
CA ALA A 434 3.01 26.60 21.68
C ALA A 434 3.59 26.20 20.32
N MET A 435 4.38 25.14 20.23
CA MET A 435 4.94 24.63 18.97
C MET A 435 3.83 24.26 17.98
N PHE A 436 2.79 23.55 18.43
CA PHE A 436 1.66 23.21 17.57
C PHE A 436 0.86 24.45 17.14
N GLU A 437 0.63 25.38 18.05
CA GLU A 437 -0.08 26.64 17.77
C GLU A 437 0.69 27.49 16.75
N GLU A 438 2.01 27.60 16.89
CA GLU A 438 2.90 28.32 15.96
C GLU A 438 2.93 27.66 14.59
N SER A 439 3.14 26.33 14.50
CA SER A 439 3.21 25.60 13.24
C SER A 439 1.86 25.65 12.48
N TYR A 440 0.74 25.61 13.21
CA TYR A 440 -0.59 25.67 12.57
C TYR A 440 -1.07 27.09 12.26
N ALA A 441 -0.54 28.13 12.93
CA ALA A 441 -0.96 29.51 12.70
C ALA A 441 -0.71 29.97 11.24
N THR A 442 0.33 29.45 10.61
CA THR A 442 0.76 29.84 9.23
C THR A 442 0.37 28.82 8.19
N ILE A 443 -0.33 27.74 8.53
CA ILE A 443 -0.61 26.63 7.61
C ILE A 443 -1.41 27.05 6.36
N LEU A 444 -2.22 28.09 6.48
CA LEU A 444 -3.03 28.63 5.37
C LEU A 444 -2.28 29.71 4.56
N ASP A 445 -1.15 30.20 5.06
CA ASP A 445 -0.38 31.26 4.39
C ASP A 445 0.33 30.76 3.12
N GLY A 446 0.78 29.52 3.14
CA GLY A 446 1.57 28.92 2.07
C GLY A 446 2.94 29.59 1.87
N ASP A 447 3.77 29.02 1.01
CA ASP A 447 5.03 29.61 0.58
C ASP A 447 4.83 30.63 -0.58
N ASP A 448 5.91 31.22 -1.05
CA ASP A 448 5.86 32.21 -2.13
C ASP A 448 5.38 31.59 -3.46
N ASN A 449 5.67 30.34 -3.72
CA ASN A 449 5.16 29.63 -4.90
C ASN A 449 3.66 29.43 -4.82
N TRP A 450 3.15 29.02 -3.63
CA TRP A 450 1.71 28.91 -3.40
C TRP A 450 0.99 30.24 -3.57
N LYS A 451 1.54 31.34 -3.02
CA LYS A 451 0.99 32.69 -3.12
C LYS A 451 1.01 33.23 -4.55
N ALA A 452 1.98 32.78 -5.36
CA ALA A 452 2.11 33.17 -6.76
C ALA A 452 1.13 32.46 -7.70
N LEU A 453 0.44 31.40 -7.23
CA LEU A 453 -0.57 30.70 -8.02
C LEU A 453 -1.77 31.64 -8.26
N SER A 454 -2.11 31.87 -9.52
CA SER A 454 -3.35 32.55 -9.88
C SER A 454 -4.54 31.60 -9.67
N ALA A 455 -5.40 31.91 -8.71
CA ALA A 455 -6.66 31.21 -8.59
C ALA A 455 -7.65 31.78 -9.64
N PRO A 456 -8.22 30.94 -10.53
CA PRO A 456 -9.26 31.40 -11.44
C PRO A 456 -10.46 31.93 -10.66
N ALA A 457 -10.92 33.13 -11.00
CA ALA A 457 -12.12 33.72 -10.43
C ALA A 457 -13.32 33.34 -11.31
N GLY A 458 -14.22 32.47 -10.83
CA GLY A 458 -15.41 32.08 -11.57
C GLY A 458 -16.05 30.82 -11.03
N ASP A 459 -17.30 30.55 -11.47
CA ASP A 459 -18.09 29.38 -11.07
C ASP A 459 -17.64 28.08 -11.77
N ARG A 460 -16.71 28.16 -12.70
CA ARG A 460 -16.26 27.03 -13.49
C ARG A 460 -14.72 26.99 -13.54
N TYR A 461 -14.18 25.78 -13.42
CA TYR A 461 -12.77 25.57 -13.62
C TYR A 461 -12.39 25.74 -15.11
N GLU A 462 -11.37 26.52 -15.38
CA GLU A 462 -10.82 26.69 -16.72
C GLU A 462 -9.80 25.60 -17.01
N TRP A 463 -10.20 24.64 -17.85
CA TRP A 463 -9.37 23.51 -18.23
C TRP A 463 -8.35 23.92 -19.27
N ASP A 464 -7.06 23.71 -18.99
CA ASP A 464 -5.99 23.85 -20.00
C ASP A 464 -5.88 22.55 -20.81
N PRO A 465 -6.23 22.58 -22.11
CA PRO A 465 -6.14 21.40 -22.97
C PRO A 465 -4.68 20.98 -23.26
N ALA A 466 -3.70 21.84 -23.04
CA ALA A 466 -2.28 21.55 -23.21
C ALA A 466 -1.66 20.91 -21.96
N SER A 467 -2.32 20.96 -20.81
CA SER A 467 -1.81 20.37 -19.57
C SER A 467 -1.60 18.88 -19.70
N THR A 468 -0.42 18.40 -19.31
CA THR A 468 -0.11 16.96 -19.20
C THR A 468 -0.26 16.42 -17.79
N TYR A 469 -0.68 17.26 -16.81
CA TYR A 469 -0.91 16.89 -15.41
C TYR A 469 -2.38 16.89 -15.03
N ILE A 470 -3.18 17.86 -15.49
CA ILE A 470 -4.60 17.99 -15.13
C ILE A 470 -5.41 18.10 -16.42
N ARG A 471 -6.29 17.15 -16.68
CA ARG A 471 -7.16 17.16 -17.85
C ARG A 471 -8.61 16.95 -17.44
N ARG A 472 -9.52 17.57 -18.20
CA ARG A 472 -10.95 17.38 -18.01
C ARG A 472 -11.30 15.89 -18.12
N PRO A 473 -11.87 15.28 -17.06
CA PRO A 473 -12.20 13.86 -17.09
C PRO A 473 -13.45 13.60 -17.94
N THR A 474 -13.51 12.40 -18.54
CA THR A 474 -14.60 11.99 -19.45
C THR A 474 -15.78 11.32 -18.73
N PHE A 475 -15.73 11.12 -17.43
CA PHE A 475 -16.73 10.35 -16.66
C PHE A 475 -18.17 10.91 -16.74
N LEU A 476 -18.32 12.18 -17.02
CA LEU A 476 -19.62 12.86 -17.11
C LEU A 476 -20.00 13.22 -18.56
N GLU A 477 -19.22 12.79 -19.55
CA GLU A 477 -19.56 13.05 -20.93
C GLU A 477 -20.77 12.21 -21.36
N GLY A 478 -21.69 12.85 -22.10
CA GLY A 478 -22.90 12.20 -22.58
C GLY A 478 -23.95 11.89 -21.49
N ILE A 479 -23.77 12.42 -20.25
CA ILE A 479 -24.76 12.22 -19.19
C ILE A 479 -26.11 12.85 -19.59
N THR A 480 -27.17 12.09 -19.34
CA THR A 480 -28.57 12.50 -19.59
C THR A 480 -29.32 12.69 -18.27
N ALA A 481 -30.44 13.42 -18.30
CA ALA A 481 -31.28 13.67 -17.12
C ALA A 481 -31.85 12.38 -16.50
N GLN A 482 -32.05 11.36 -17.29
CA GLN A 482 -32.44 10.02 -16.83
C GLN A 482 -31.27 9.06 -16.97
N PRO A 483 -31.09 8.12 -16.03
CA PRO A 483 -30.08 7.09 -16.19
C PRO A 483 -30.38 6.18 -17.38
N PRO A 484 -29.35 5.62 -18.06
CA PRO A 484 -29.55 4.64 -19.09
C PRO A 484 -30.19 3.38 -18.51
N ALA A 485 -31.01 2.67 -19.32
CA ALA A 485 -31.52 1.39 -18.91
C ALA A 485 -30.40 0.38 -18.71
N LEU A 486 -30.50 -0.43 -17.67
CA LEU A 486 -29.54 -1.52 -17.43
C LEU A 486 -29.82 -2.66 -18.43
N HIS A 487 -28.81 -3.07 -19.14
CA HIS A 487 -28.86 -4.15 -20.12
C HIS A 487 -27.93 -5.30 -19.73
N ASP A 488 -28.25 -6.51 -20.16
CA ASP A 488 -27.35 -7.65 -20.04
C ASP A 488 -26.03 -7.38 -20.79
N ILE A 489 -24.94 -7.89 -20.26
CA ILE A 489 -23.64 -7.85 -20.93
C ILE A 489 -23.59 -9.02 -21.93
N ALA A 490 -23.37 -8.74 -23.18
CA ALA A 490 -23.36 -9.75 -24.24
C ALA A 490 -22.10 -9.65 -25.11
N GLY A 491 -21.49 -10.79 -25.41
CA GLY A 491 -20.34 -10.86 -26.29
C GLY A 491 -19.04 -10.35 -25.69
N ALA A 492 -18.93 -10.33 -24.37
CA ALA A 492 -17.75 -9.79 -23.69
C ALA A 492 -16.52 -10.71 -23.86
N ARG A 493 -15.35 -10.09 -23.94
CA ARG A 493 -14.05 -10.77 -23.95
C ARG A 493 -13.30 -10.52 -22.64
N VAL A 494 -12.44 -11.48 -22.27
CA VAL A 494 -11.57 -11.34 -21.12
C VAL A 494 -10.36 -10.49 -21.50
N LEU A 495 -10.19 -9.34 -20.82
CA LEU A 495 -9.03 -8.48 -21.01
C LEU A 495 -7.82 -8.98 -20.22
N ALA A 496 -8.08 -9.52 -19.00
CA ALA A 496 -7.05 -10.06 -18.13
C ALA A 496 -7.59 -11.25 -17.34
N LEU A 497 -6.78 -12.32 -17.24
CA LEU A 497 -6.99 -13.49 -16.39
C LEU A 497 -5.87 -13.52 -15.35
N LEU A 498 -6.19 -13.13 -14.11
CA LEU A 498 -5.24 -12.88 -13.04
C LEU A 498 -5.34 -13.93 -11.93
N GLY A 499 -4.35 -13.95 -11.04
CA GLY A 499 -4.32 -14.83 -9.86
C GLY A 499 -4.99 -14.23 -8.63
N ASP A 500 -4.61 -14.77 -7.45
CA ASP A 500 -5.01 -14.27 -6.14
C ASP A 500 -4.24 -13.00 -5.76
N SER A 501 -4.75 -12.28 -4.76
CA SER A 501 -4.11 -11.13 -4.11
C SER A 501 -3.62 -10.04 -5.08
N VAL A 502 -4.33 -9.84 -6.17
CA VAL A 502 -4.07 -8.74 -7.12
C VAL A 502 -4.36 -7.42 -6.43
N THR A 503 -3.31 -6.64 -6.15
CA THR A 503 -3.43 -5.39 -5.43
C THR A 503 -3.91 -4.24 -6.32
N THR A 504 -4.39 -3.17 -5.70
CA THR A 504 -4.67 -1.92 -6.42
C THR A 504 -3.44 -1.31 -7.07
N ASP A 505 -2.22 -1.65 -6.59
CA ASP A 505 -0.95 -1.27 -7.22
C ASP A 505 -0.70 -2.03 -8.53
N HIS A 506 -1.14 -3.29 -8.62
CA HIS A 506 -1.12 -4.05 -9.87
C HIS A 506 -2.09 -3.47 -10.91
N ILE A 507 -3.28 -3.04 -10.45
CA ILE A 507 -4.32 -2.51 -11.34
C ILE A 507 -4.00 -1.07 -11.75
N SER A 508 -3.55 -0.22 -10.83
CA SER A 508 -3.24 1.18 -11.08
C SER A 508 -1.94 1.59 -10.38
N PRO A 509 -0.78 1.43 -11.01
CA PRO A 509 0.51 1.79 -10.43
C PRO A 509 0.60 3.29 -10.15
N ALA A 510 1.40 3.67 -9.12
CA ALA A 510 1.71 5.06 -8.82
C ALA A 510 3.15 5.45 -9.14
N GLY A 511 4.00 4.46 -9.37
CA GLY A 511 5.43 4.63 -9.60
C GLY A 511 5.79 5.18 -10.98
N VAL A 512 7.01 4.87 -11.43
CA VAL A 512 7.62 5.38 -12.65
C VAL A 512 6.81 5.02 -13.90
N ILE A 513 6.75 5.96 -14.84
CA ILE A 513 6.15 5.78 -16.18
C ILE A 513 7.23 5.32 -17.14
N ARG A 514 7.08 4.13 -17.70
CA ARG A 514 8.01 3.60 -18.71
C ARG A 514 7.93 4.37 -20.02
N ARG A 515 9.09 4.66 -20.63
CA ARG A 515 9.21 5.40 -21.88
C ARG A 515 8.48 4.70 -23.04
N ASP A 516 8.64 3.41 -23.14
CA ASP A 516 8.11 2.54 -24.21
C ASP A 516 6.65 2.11 -23.97
N GLY A 517 6.12 2.32 -22.77
CA GLY A 517 4.74 2.00 -22.42
C GLY A 517 3.73 2.98 -23.03
N PRO A 518 2.42 2.62 -23.04
CA PRO A 518 1.39 3.47 -23.62
C PRO A 518 1.34 4.89 -23.06
N ALA A 519 1.55 5.04 -21.73
CA ALA A 519 1.58 6.36 -21.08
C ALA A 519 2.82 7.17 -21.46
N GLY A 520 4.00 6.52 -21.55
CA GLY A 520 5.23 7.16 -21.98
C GLY A 520 5.15 7.65 -23.43
N ARG A 521 4.65 6.82 -24.34
CA ARG A 521 4.41 7.21 -25.74
C ARG A 521 3.51 8.45 -25.83
N TRP A 522 2.40 8.45 -25.05
CA TRP A 522 1.48 9.59 -25.01
C TRP A 522 2.17 10.87 -24.52
N LEU A 523 3.03 10.78 -23.49
CA LEU A 523 3.78 11.93 -22.96
C LEU A 523 4.78 12.48 -23.98
N LEU A 524 5.51 11.59 -24.68
CA LEU A 524 6.42 11.99 -25.77
C LEU A 524 5.68 12.72 -26.90
N GLU A 525 4.52 12.20 -27.31
CA GLU A 525 3.66 12.84 -28.32
C GLU A 525 3.16 14.23 -27.89
N HIS A 526 3.11 14.49 -26.57
CA HIS A 526 2.74 15.79 -26.00
C HIS A 526 3.96 16.64 -25.60
N GLY A 527 5.16 16.30 -26.07
CA GLY A 527 6.38 17.08 -25.91
C GLY A 527 7.01 17.04 -24.51
N VAL A 528 6.66 16.01 -23.71
CA VAL A 528 7.27 15.80 -22.38
C VAL A 528 8.50 14.92 -22.52
N GLU A 529 9.66 15.42 -22.10
CA GLU A 529 10.90 14.64 -22.11
C GLU A 529 10.89 13.51 -21.06
N PRO A 530 11.59 12.39 -21.30
CA PRO A 530 11.58 11.24 -20.37
C PRO A 530 11.98 11.59 -18.93
N LEU A 531 12.92 12.52 -18.73
CA LEU A 531 13.33 13.00 -17.41
C LEU A 531 12.22 13.77 -16.68
N GLU A 532 11.22 14.27 -17.42
CA GLU A 532 10.09 15.03 -16.90
C GLU A 532 8.82 14.19 -16.79
N PHE A 533 8.86 12.90 -17.09
CA PHE A 533 7.69 12.02 -17.01
C PHE A 533 7.10 11.98 -15.61
N ASN A 534 7.97 12.06 -14.59
CA ASN A 534 7.57 11.93 -13.21
C ASN A 534 6.90 10.55 -12.97
N SER A 535 5.85 10.46 -12.17
CA SER A 535 5.20 9.21 -11.83
C SER A 535 3.71 9.21 -12.19
N TYR A 536 3.08 8.04 -12.28
CA TYR A 536 1.63 7.91 -12.39
C TYR A 536 0.91 8.64 -11.24
N GLY A 537 1.45 8.57 -10.02
CA GLY A 537 0.91 9.25 -8.85
C GLY A 537 0.87 10.77 -9.01
N SER A 538 1.90 11.38 -9.60
CA SER A 538 1.97 12.82 -9.88
C SER A 538 0.99 13.25 -10.97
N ARG A 539 0.66 12.36 -11.89
CA ARG A 539 -0.20 12.64 -13.06
C ARG A 539 -1.62 12.10 -12.90
N ARG A 540 -2.03 11.72 -11.69
CA ARG A 540 -3.37 11.17 -11.42
C ARG A 540 -4.54 12.12 -11.75
N GLY A 541 -4.28 13.41 -11.95
CA GLY A 541 -5.23 14.38 -12.49
C GLY A 541 -5.41 14.29 -14.00
N ASN A 542 -4.67 13.43 -14.70
CA ASN A 542 -4.73 13.25 -16.14
C ASN A 542 -5.22 11.84 -16.49
N HIS A 543 -6.48 11.72 -16.85
CA HIS A 543 -7.11 10.44 -17.19
C HIS A 543 -6.46 9.73 -18.39
N GLU A 544 -5.87 10.49 -19.34
CA GLU A 544 -5.18 9.93 -20.50
C GLU A 544 -3.92 9.14 -20.09
N VAL A 545 -3.15 9.67 -19.14
CA VAL A 545 -1.99 8.97 -18.58
C VAL A 545 -2.45 7.79 -17.73
N MET A 546 -3.47 7.98 -16.89
CA MET A 546 -3.90 6.96 -15.93
C MET A 546 -4.57 5.75 -16.59
N VAL A 547 -5.38 5.94 -17.63
CA VAL A 547 -5.97 4.80 -18.36
C VAL A 547 -4.90 3.97 -19.07
N ARG A 548 -3.86 4.62 -19.59
CA ARG A 548 -2.72 3.95 -20.22
C ARG A 548 -1.82 3.23 -19.22
N GLY A 549 -1.86 3.67 -17.95
CA GLY A 549 -1.20 3.03 -16.83
C GLY A 549 -2.04 1.92 -16.15
N THR A 550 -3.30 1.77 -16.52
CA THR A 550 -4.15 0.73 -15.91
C THR A 550 -3.67 -0.65 -16.34
N PHE A 551 -3.39 -1.50 -15.35
CA PHE A 551 -2.71 -2.79 -15.48
C PHE A 551 -1.28 -2.74 -16.06
N ALA A 552 -0.61 -1.60 -16.01
CA ALA A 552 0.77 -1.46 -16.50
C ALA A 552 1.84 -1.73 -15.43
N ASN A 553 1.46 -2.31 -14.28
CA ASN A 553 2.43 -2.70 -13.27
C ASN A 553 3.40 -3.74 -13.85
N VAL A 554 4.69 -3.52 -13.66
CA VAL A 554 5.77 -4.37 -14.21
C VAL A 554 5.76 -5.80 -13.69
N ARG A 555 5.09 -6.05 -12.56
CA ARG A 555 4.96 -7.36 -11.90
C ARG A 555 3.63 -8.06 -12.20
N LEU A 556 2.76 -7.44 -12.99
CA LEU A 556 1.47 -8.03 -13.33
C LEU A 556 1.69 -9.27 -14.21
N ARG A 557 1.05 -10.38 -13.84
CA ARG A 557 1.03 -11.59 -14.65
C ARG A 557 -0.37 -11.86 -15.15
N ASN A 558 -0.52 -11.82 -16.45
CA ASN A 558 -1.75 -12.16 -17.11
C ASN A 558 -1.66 -13.58 -17.69
N ARG A 559 -2.46 -14.51 -17.16
CA ARG A 559 -2.46 -15.91 -17.59
C ARG A 559 -2.98 -16.08 -19.04
N LEU A 560 -3.61 -15.05 -19.64
CA LEU A 560 -3.92 -15.05 -21.07
C LEU A 560 -2.65 -14.97 -21.94
N ALA A 561 -1.58 -14.37 -21.44
CA ALA A 561 -0.30 -14.25 -22.12
C ALA A 561 0.80 -14.92 -21.26
N PRO A 562 0.79 -16.26 -21.14
CA PRO A 562 1.70 -16.98 -20.26
C PRO A 562 3.16 -16.76 -20.66
N GLY A 563 4.03 -16.62 -19.64
CA GLY A 563 5.46 -16.34 -19.85
C GLY A 563 5.77 -14.87 -20.08
N THR A 564 4.77 -13.96 -19.95
CA THR A 564 4.98 -12.51 -19.99
C THR A 564 4.77 -11.89 -18.61
N GLU A 565 5.39 -10.76 -18.36
CA GLU A 565 5.18 -9.89 -17.20
C GLU A 565 4.85 -8.47 -17.65
N GLY A 566 4.23 -7.70 -16.75
CA GLY A 566 3.76 -6.36 -17.07
C GLY A 566 2.38 -6.34 -17.70
N GLY A 567 2.01 -5.20 -18.24
CA GLY A 567 0.67 -4.94 -18.80
C GLY A 567 0.44 -5.57 -20.18
N VAL A 568 0.64 -6.87 -20.32
CA VAL A 568 0.53 -7.61 -21.60
C VAL A 568 -0.69 -8.50 -21.60
N THR A 569 -1.36 -8.61 -22.75
CA THR A 569 -2.51 -9.50 -22.96
C THR A 569 -2.54 -10.03 -24.40
N LEU A 570 -3.52 -10.90 -24.68
CA LEU A 570 -3.86 -11.32 -26.03
C LEU A 570 -5.15 -10.64 -26.47
N HIS A 571 -5.17 -10.11 -27.68
CA HIS A 571 -6.41 -9.75 -28.36
C HIS A 571 -7.01 -10.99 -29.00
N LEU A 572 -8.30 -11.27 -28.76
CA LEU A 572 -9.01 -12.46 -29.28
C LEU A 572 -10.04 -12.04 -30.33
N PRO A 573 -10.26 -12.84 -31.39
CA PRO A 573 -9.84 -14.25 -31.53
C PRO A 573 -8.47 -14.46 -32.20
N ASP A 574 -7.82 -13.43 -32.72
CA ASP A 574 -6.56 -13.54 -33.46
C ASP A 574 -5.34 -13.88 -32.62
N ALA A 575 -5.47 -13.83 -31.27
CA ALA A 575 -4.43 -14.13 -30.30
C ALA A 575 -3.16 -13.26 -30.48
N GLU A 576 -3.32 -12.04 -30.98
CA GLU A 576 -2.23 -11.08 -31.10
C GLU A 576 -1.82 -10.55 -29.72
N GLN A 577 -0.54 -10.66 -29.39
CA GLN A 577 0.00 -10.17 -28.14
C GLN A 577 0.26 -8.66 -28.21
N MET A 578 -0.26 -7.92 -27.24
CA MET A 578 -0.09 -6.47 -27.16
C MET A 578 -0.26 -5.96 -25.73
N THR A 579 -0.08 -4.65 -25.51
CA THR A 579 -0.35 -4.08 -24.19
C THR A 579 -1.85 -4.15 -23.86
N ILE A 580 -2.19 -4.26 -22.57
CA ILE A 580 -3.59 -4.28 -22.11
C ILE A 580 -4.34 -3.04 -22.60
N TYR A 581 -3.68 -1.87 -22.59
CA TYR A 581 -4.27 -0.63 -23.11
C TYR A 581 -4.58 -0.73 -24.61
N ASP A 582 -3.61 -1.14 -25.42
CA ASP A 582 -3.78 -1.21 -26.88
C ASP A 582 -4.87 -2.23 -27.25
N ALA A 583 -4.92 -3.39 -26.55
CA ALA A 583 -5.99 -4.39 -26.72
C ALA A 583 -7.37 -3.82 -26.35
N ALA A 584 -7.47 -3.11 -25.22
CA ALA A 584 -8.72 -2.49 -24.79
C ALA A 584 -9.23 -1.46 -25.81
N MET A 585 -8.34 -0.64 -26.37
CA MET A 585 -8.70 0.34 -27.40
C MET A 585 -9.14 -0.33 -28.70
N ARG A 586 -8.53 -1.46 -29.06
CA ARG A 586 -8.94 -2.24 -30.22
C ARG A 586 -10.34 -2.84 -30.02
N TYR A 587 -10.61 -3.47 -28.89
CA TYR A 587 -11.94 -3.97 -28.53
C TYR A 587 -12.99 -2.86 -28.48
N ALA A 588 -12.62 -1.67 -28.01
CA ALA A 588 -13.52 -0.52 -28.02
C ALA A 588 -13.90 -0.12 -29.46
N GLY A 589 -12.93 -0.12 -30.39
CA GLY A 589 -13.18 0.10 -31.84
C GLY A 589 -14.07 -0.97 -32.47
N GLU A 590 -14.05 -2.18 -31.96
CA GLU A 590 -14.87 -3.32 -32.39
C GLU A 590 -16.25 -3.35 -31.69
N GLY A 591 -16.48 -2.49 -30.69
CA GLY A 591 -17.71 -2.47 -29.91
C GLY A 591 -17.86 -3.65 -28.93
N VAL A 592 -16.76 -4.31 -28.56
CA VAL A 592 -16.73 -5.49 -27.71
C VAL A 592 -16.58 -5.08 -26.24
N PRO A 593 -17.53 -5.41 -25.36
CA PRO A 593 -17.39 -5.16 -23.92
C PRO A 593 -16.34 -6.09 -23.29
N LEU A 594 -15.75 -5.67 -22.17
CA LEU A 594 -14.66 -6.39 -21.55
C LEU A 594 -15.01 -6.85 -20.13
N VAL A 595 -14.39 -7.97 -19.71
CA VAL A 595 -14.42 -8.47 -18.35
C VAL A 595 -13.01 -8.81 -17.87
N VAL A 596 -12.83 -8.85 -16.54
CA VAL A 596 -11.61 -9.32 -15.89
C VAL A 596 -11.96 -10.56 -15.05
N LEU A 597 -11.13 -11.59 -15.12
CA LEU A 597 -11.20 -12.75 -14.25
C LEU A 597 -10.04 -12.72 -13.27
N ALA A 598 -10.30 -12.97 -11.97
CA ALA A 598 -9.25 -13.08 -10.97
C ALA A 598 -9.62 -14.06 -9.84
N GLY A 599 -8.68 -14.32 -8.94
CA GLY A 599 -8.86 -15.19 -7.79
C GLY A 599 -9.34 -14.43 -6.53
N LYS A 600 -8.73 -14.76 -5.40
CA LYS A 600 -9.08 -14.21 -4.08
C LYS A 600 -8.47 -12.83 -3.84
N GLU A 601 -9.10 -12.06 -2.95
CA GLU A 601 -8.60 -10.77 -2.43
C GLU A 601 -8.30 -9.73 -3.54
N TYR A 602 -9.10 -9.72 -4.61
CA TYR A 602 -8.92 -8.77 -5.71
C TYR A 602 -9.10 -7.32 -5.23
N GLY A 603 -8.10 -6.48 -5.51
CA GLY A 603 -8.08 -5.07 -5.15
C GLY A 603 -7.57 -4.80 -3.74
N SER A 604 -6.80 -5.74 -3.14
CA SER A 604 -6.14 -5.52 -1.85
C SER A 604 -5.13 -4.36 -1.90
N GLY A 605 -4.74 -3.84 -0.74
CA GLY A 605 -3.74 -2.80 -0.60
C GLY A 605 -4.31 -1.39 -0.49
N SER A 606 -3.87 -0.46 -1.34
CA SER A 606 -4.19 0.97 -1.27
C SER A 606 -5.61 1.29 -1.75
N SER A 607 -6.24 2.33 -1.19
CA SER A 607 -7.57 2.80 -1.60
C SER A 607 -7.52 3.62 -2.90
N ARG A 608 -7.01 3.03 -3.99
CA ARG A 608 -6.88 3.70 -5.28
C ARG A 608 -8.18 3.66 -6.07
N ASP A 609 -8.83 4.80 -6.21
CA ASP A 609 -10.00 5.00 -7.06
C ASP A 609 -9.68 4.76 -8.55
N TRP A 610 -8.47 5.09 -9.00
CA TRP A 610 -8.02 4.83 -10.38
C TRP A 610 -8.01 3.35 -10.74
N ALA A 611 -7.92 2.44 -9.79
CA ALA A 611 -8.09 1.01 -10.09
C ALA A 611 -9.50 0.69 -10.62
N ALA A 612 -10.52 1.43 -10.22
CA ALA A 612 -11.88 1.31 -10.75
C ALA A 612 -12.13 2.27 -11.93
N LYS A 613 -11.67 3.54 -11.84
CA LYS A 613 -11.78 4.54 -12.91
C LYS A 613 -11.09 4.07 -14.19
N GLY A 614 -9.85 3.57 -14.07
CA GLY A 614 -9.11 3.02 -15.21
C GLY A 614 -9.78 1.79 -15.81
N SER A 615 -10.30 0.89 -14.98
CA SER A 615 -11.06 -0.28 -15.43
C SER A 615 -12.28 0.13 -16.26
N LEU A 616 -13.07 1.10 -15.79
CA LEU A 616 -14.19 1.64 -16.56
C LEU A 616 -13.74 2.23 -17.90
N LEU A 617 -12.67 3.03 -17.91
CA LEU A 617 -12.16 3.70 -19.13
C LEU A 617 -11.57 2.72 -20.15
N LEU A 618 -11.07 1.56 -19.73
CA LEU A 618 -10.67 0.47 -20.62
C LEU A 618 -11.87 -0.29 -21.19
N GLY A 619 -13.11 0.01 -20.80
CA GLY A 619 -14.31 -0.68 -21.29
C GLY A 619 -14.68 -1.93 -20.50
N ILE A 620 -14.09 -2.17 -19.33
CA ILE A 620 -14.43 -3.27 -18.43
C ILE A 620 -15.82 -3.02 -17.84
N ARG A 621 -16.75 -3.98 -18.03
CA ARG A 621 -18.12 -3.91 -17.55
C ARG A 621 -18.37 -4.74 -16.30
N ALA A 622 -17.63 -5.82 -16.12
CA ALA A 622 -17.71 -6.67 -14.95
C ALA A 622 -16.33 -7.23 -14.57
N VAL A 623 -16.18 -7.50 -13.28
CA VAL A 623 -15.01 -8.15 -12.71
C VAL A 623 -15.48 -9.39 -11.97
N LEU A 624 -14.98 -10.59 -12.35
CA LEU A 624 -15.40 -11.90 -11.87
C LEU A 624 -14.28 -12.49 -11.01
N VAL A 625 -14.52 -12.69 -9.73
CA VAL A 625 -13.47 -13.10 -8.78
C VAL A 625 -13.99 -14.09 -7.74
N GLU A 626 -13.06 -14.73 -7.01
CA GLU A 626 -13.41 -15.55 -5.84
C GLU A 626 -13.73 -14.68 -4.61
N SER A 627 -13.05 -13.55 -4.42
CA SER A 627 -13.38 -12.55 -3.39
C SER A 627 -12.80 -11.18 -3.69
N PHE A 628 -13.44 -10.14 -3.18
CA PHE A 628 -13.00 -8.75 -3.29
C PHE A 628 -12.49 -8.21 -1.95
N GLU A 629 -11.52 -7.30 -2.02
CA GLU A 629 -11.28 -6.36 -0.94
C GLU A 629 -12.38 -5.28 -0.92
N ARG A 630 -12.81 -4.90 0.29
CA ARG A 630 -13.98 -4.04 0.51
C ARG A 630 -13.94 -2.72 -0.28
N ILE A 631 -12.83 -1.98 -0.13
CA ILE A 631 -12.70 -0.64 -0.73
C ILE A 631 -12.76 -0.73 -2.26
N HIS A 632 -12.06 -1.68 -2.84
CA HIS A 632 -12.04 -1.82 -4.29
C HIS A 632 -13.38 -2.27 -4.87
N ARG A 633 -14.08 -3.20 -4.19
CA ARG A 633 -15.47 -3.59 -4.56
C ARG A 633 -16.39 -2.37 -4.56
N SER A 634 -16.33 -1.56 -3.48
CA SER A 634 -17.13 -0.33 -3.37
C SER A 634 -16.80 0.67 -4.47
N ASN A 635 -15.51 0.83 -4.80
CA ASN A 635 -15.07 1.69 -5.90
C ASN A 635 -15.58 1.20 -7.27
N LEU A 636 -15.59 -0.12 -7.53
CA LEU A 636 -16.15 -0.67 -8.77
C LEU A 636 -17.63 -0.31 -8.90
N VAL A 637 -18.43 -0.52 -7.85
CA VAL A 637 -19.85 -0.13 -7.83
C VAL A 637 -19.99 1.38 -8.03
N GLY A 638 -19.17 2.17 -7.34
CA GLY A 638 -19.15 3.63 -7.46
C GLY A 638 -18.81 4.14 -8.86
N MET A 639 -18.17 3.33 -9.69
CA MET A 639 -17.88 3.63 -11.10
C MET A 639 -18.82 2.92 -12.07
N GLY A 640 -19.84 2.17 -11.60
CA GLY A 640 -20.76 1.43 -12.48
C GLY A 640 -20.15 0.18 -13.13
N VAL A 641 -19.04 -0.33 -12.59
CA VAL A 641 -18.44 -1.61 -12.97
C VAL A 641 -19.03 -2.71 -12.07
N LEU A 642 -19.56 -3.78 -12.65
CA LEU A 642 -20.26 -4.84 -11.92
C LEU A 642 -19.28 -5.79 -11.23
N PRO A 643 -19.24 -5.85 -9.88
CA PRO A 643 -18.44 -6.82 -9.16
C PRO A 643 -19.22 -8.14 -9.01
N LEU A 644 -18.67 -9.23 -9.54
CA LEU A 644 -19.23 -10.58 -9.48
C LEU A 644 -18.33 -11.52 -8.69
N GLU A 645 -18.91 -12.25 -7.75
CA GLU A 645 -18.21 -13.19 -6.89
C GLU A 645 -18.68 -14.62 -7.13
N PHE A 646 -17.75 -15.54 -7.32
CA PHE A 646 -18.05 -16.97 -7.45
C PHE A 646 -18.67 -17.49 -6.15
N PRO A 647 -19.60 -18.46 -6.22
CA PRO A 647 -20.04 -19.20 -5.06
C PRO A 647 -18.87 -19.90 -4.34
N ALA A 648 -19.01 -20.15 -3.05
CA ALA A 648 -17.98 -20.83 -2.27
C ALA A 648 -17.60 -22.18 -2.89
N GLY A 649 -16.30 -22.36 -3.14
CA GLY A 649 -15.75 -23.56 -3.76
C GLY A 649 -15.71 -23.53 -5.29
N GLU A 650 -16.27 -22.51 -5.93
CA GLU A 650 -16.13 -22.29 -7.36
C GLU A 650 -15.05 -21.25 -7.66
N SER A 651 -14.37 -21.44 -8.77
CA SER A 651 -13.28 -20.58 -9.23
C SER A 651 -13.09 -20.70 -10.75
N VAL A 652 -12.26 -19.86 -11.32
CA VAL A 652 -11.82 -19.98 -12.71
C VAL A 652 -11.30 -21.40 -12.99
N ALA A 653 -10.50 -21.96 -12.08
CA ALA A 653 -9.90 -23.27 -12.24
C ALA A 653 -10.94 -24.41 -12.11
N SER A 654 -11.85 -24.38 -11.10
CA SER A 654 -12.84 -25.43 -10.89
C SER A 654 -13.86 -25.49 -12.04
N LEU A 655 -14.18 -24.35 -12.64
CA LEU A 655 -15.07 -24.26 -13.81
C LEU A 655 -14.33 -24.50 -15.14
N GLY A 656 -13.01 -24.69 -15.10
CA GLY A 656 -12.17 -24.89 -16.28
C GLY A 656 -12.21 -23.72 -17.27
N LEU A 657 -12.35 -22.48 -16.75
CA LEU A 657 -12.33 -21.28 -17.59
C LEU A 657 -10.91 -20.97 -18.05
N THR A 658 -10.76 -20.64 -19.31
CA THR A 658 -9.45 -20.39 -19.94
C THR A 658 -9.20 -18.90 -20.22
N GLY A 659 -10.28 -18.09 -20.15
CA GLY A 659 -10.27 -16.68 -20.55
C GLY A 659 -10.42 -16.45 -22.06
N HIS A 660 -10.51 -17.50 -22.86
CA HIS A 660 -10.73 -17.41 -24.32
C HIS A 660 -12.22 -17.41 -24.70
N GLU A 661 -13.10 -17.73 -23.77
CA GLU A 661 -14.55 -17.83 -23.96
C GLU A 661 -15.18 -16.45 -24.26
N ILE A 662 -16.35 -16.48 -24.88
CA ILE A 662 -17.23 -15.31 -25.02
C ILE A 662 -18.19 -15.29 -23.85
N TYR A 663 -18.20 -14.19 -23.11
CA TYR A 663 -19.00 -14.06 -21.90
C TYR A 663 -20.31 -13.33 -22.13
N ARG A 664 -21.35 -13.80 -21.44
CA ARG A 664 -22.63 -13.13 -21.29
C ARG A 664 -23.01 -13.09 -19.82
N VAL A 665 -23.41 -11.93 -19.31
CA VAL A 665 -24.01 -11.80 -17.97
C VAL A 665 -25.48 -11.47 -18.17
N VAL A 666 -26.35 -12.37 -17.73
CA VAL A 666 -27.79 -12.35 -18.00
C VAL A 666 -28.57 -12.11 -16.72
N GLY A 667 -29.66 -11.36 -16.84
CA GLY A 667 -30.53 -11.07 -15.72
C GLY A 667 -30.24 -9.74 -15.05
N LEU A 668 -29.37 -8.90 -15.61
CA LEU A 668 -29.03 -7.60 -15.02
C LEU A 668 -30.23 -6.65 -14.89
N PRO A 669 -31.20 -6.56 -15.83
CA PRO A 669 -32.38 -5.72 -15.60
C PRO A 669 -33.18 -6.12 -14.35
N ALA A 670 -33.16 -7.39 -13.96
CA ALA A 670 -33.85 -7.85 -12.76
C ALA A 670 -33.20 -7.34 -11.45
N LEU A 671 -31.94 -6.85 -11.49
CA LEU A 671 -31.29 -6.21 -10.35
C LEU A 671 -32.05 -4.94 -9.89
N ALA A 672 -32.74 -4.26 -10.79
CA ALA A 672 -33.56 -3.09 -10.46
C ALA A 672 -34.90 -3.46 -9.76
N GLY A 673 -35.30 -4.74 -9.78
CA GLY A 673 -36.55 -5.20 -9.17
C GLY A 673 -36.52 -5.24 -7.63
N PRO A 674 -37.63 -5.59 -6.97
CA PRO A 674 -37.66 -5.80 -5.53
C PRO A 674 -36.97 -7.11 -5.12
N GLY A 675 -36.44 -7.18 -3.90
CA GLY A 675 -35.86 -8.38 -3.30
C GLY A 675 -34.60 -8.10 -2.49
N PRO A 676 -34.11 -9.12 -1.74
CA PRO A 676 -32.92 -8.98 -0.92
C PRO A 676 -31.66 -8.76 -1.76
N LEU A 677 -30.67 -8.12 -1.17
CA LEU A 677 -29.31 -7.92 -1.71
C LEU A 677 -28.30 -8.71 -0.87
N PRO A 678 -27.15 -9.13 -1.44
CA PRO A 678 -26.81 -9.15 -2.88
C PRO A 678 -27.61 -10.19 -3.66
N ARG A 679 -27.70 -10.03 -4.97
CA ARG A 679 -28.46 -10.91 -5.87
C ARG A 679 -27.55 -11.78 -6.72
N GLU A 680 -28.12 -12.88 -7.21
CA GLU A 680 -27.45 -13.75 -8.16
C GLU A 680 -27.77 -13.35 -9.59
N VAL A 681 -26.78 -13.55 -10.46
CA VAL A 681 -26.89 -13.37 -11.92
C VAL A 681 -26.35 -14.61 -12.60
N THR A 682 -26.83 -14.88 -13.81
CA THR A 682 -26.35 -16.01 -14.62
C THR A 682 -25.22 -15.53 -15.53
N VAL A 683 -24.12 -16.26 -15.54
CA VAL A 683 -22.99 -16.03 -16.44
C VAL A 683 -22.88 -17.22 -17.40
N ASN A 684 -22.82 -16.93 -18.69
CA ASN A 684 -22.52 -17.90 -19.72
C ASN A 684 -21.12 -17.60 -20.27
N ALA A 685 -20.27 -18.60 -20.33
CA ALA A 685 -18.94 -18.58 -20.94
C ALA A 685 -18.91 -19.67 -22.02
N ASP A 686 -19.18 -19.31 -23.27
CA ASP A 686 -19.51 -20.20 -24.37
C ASP A 686 -20.65 -21.17 -23.96
N GLU A 687 -20.38 -22.48 -23.90
CA GLU A 687 -21.36 -23.49 -23.51
C GLU A 687 -21.48 -23.70 -21.98
N LYS A 688 -20.61 -23.09 -21.17
CA LYS A 688 -20.64 -23.20 -19.72
C LYS A 688 -21.62 -22.18 -19.15
N THR A 689 -22.45 -22.62 -18.21
CA THR A 689 -23.40 -21.76 -17.49
C THR A 689 -23.20 -21.93 -16.00
N PHE A 690 -23.03 -20.84 -15.29
CA PHE A 690 -22.87 -20.82 -13.83
C PHE A 690 -23.51 -19.56 -13.22
N THR A 691 -23.72 -19.58 -11.92
CA THR A 691 -24.33 -18.47 -11.17
C THR A 691 -23.24 -17.71 -10.44
N MET A 692 -23.33 -16.39 -10.40
CA MET A 692 -22.44 -15.53 -9.62
C MET A 692 -23.24 -14.57 -8.75
N ARG A 693 -22.68 -14.16 -7.63
CA ARG A 693 -23.24 -13.15 -6.76
C ARG A 693 -22.83 -11.76 -7.22
N ALA A 694 -23.80 -10.92 -7.57
CA ALA A 694 -23.55 -9.49 -7.82
C ALA A 694 -23.34 -8.77 -6.49
N ARG A 695 -22.12 -8.35 -6.19
CA ARG A 695 -21.70 -7.73 -4.93
C ARG A 695 -22.07 -6.26 -4.87
N ILE A 696 -23.38 -6.02 -5.04
CA ILE A 696 -24.08 -4.77 -4.74
C ILE A 696 -24.85 -5.03 -3.46
N ASP A 697 -24.30 -4.58 -2.34
CA ASP A 697 -24.65 -5.12 -1.03
C ASP A 697 -25.76 -4.32 -0.33
N THR A 698 -25.99 -3.05 -0.75
CA THR A 698 -26.99 -2.15 -0.12
C THR A 698 -27.94 -1.54 -1.15
N PRO A 699 -29.16 -1.10 -0.75
CA PRO A 699 -30.07 -0.38 -1.64
C PRO A 699 -29.48 0.93 -2.19
N PHE A 700 -28.63 1.61 -1.42
CA PHE A 700 -27.94 2.81 -1.88
C PHE A 700 -26.93 2.50 -2.98
N GLU A 701 -26.10 1.46 -2.79
CA GLU A 701 -25.18 1.02 -3.83
C GLU A 701 -25.92 0.59 -5.11
N LEU A 702 -27.07 -0.05 -4.96
CA LEU A 702 -27.90 -0.40 -6.11
C LEU A 702 -28.38 0.85 -6.87
N ALA A 703 -28.85 1.86 -6.16
CA ALA A 703 -29.27 3.12 -6.78
C ALA A 703 -28.11 3.81 -7.51
N VAL A 704 -26.94 3.86 -6.89
CA VAL A 704 -25.69 4.37 -7.49
C VAL A 704 -25.30 3.59 -8.74
N PHE A 705 -25.33 2.26 -8.68
CA PHE A 705 -24.98 1.40 -9.81
C PHE A 705 -25.95 1.59 -10.98
N LEU A 706 -27.25 1.65 -10.72
CA LEU A 706 -28.29 1.85 -11.75
C LEU A 706 -28.18 3.22 -12.43
N ASP A 707 -27.66 4.21 -11.73
CA ASP A 707 -27.36 5.55 -12.26
C ASP A 707 -26.05 5.61 -13.09
N GLY A 708 -25.30 4.51 -13.14
CA GLY A 708 -24.01 4.43 -13.83
C GLY A 708 -22.82 4.90 -13.01
N GLY A 709 -22.96 4.95 -11.67
CA GLY A 709 -21.93 5.32 -10.70
C GLY A 709 -22.29 6.54 -9.86
N ILE A 710 -21.45 6.82 -8.84
CA ILE A 710 -21.72 7.85 -7.82
C ILE A 710 -21.67 9.27 -8.40
N LEU A 711 -20.79 9.53 -9.35
CA LEU A 711 -20.67 10.86 -9.96
C LEU A 711 -21.92 11.22 -10.81
N PRO A 712 -22.38 10.37 -11.75
CA PRO A 712 -23.65 10.59 -12.44
C PRO A 712 -24.85 10.66 -11.50
N PHE A 713 -24.90 9.78 -10.49
CA PHE A 713 -25.96 9.78 -9.47
C PHE A 713 -26.04 11.12 -8.74
N THR A 714 -24.90 11.61 -8.23
CA THR A 714 -24.83 12.87 -7.49
C THR A 714 -25.22 14.05 -8.37
N LEU A 715 -24.70 14.10 -9.61
CA LEU A 715 -24.98 15.19 -10.54
C LEU A 715 -26.48 15.28 -10.86
N ARG A 716 -27.14 14.14 -11.11
CA ARG A 716 -28.60 14.13 -11.35
C ARG A 716 -29.38 14.62 -10.15
N ARG A 717 -28.99 14.22 -8.94
CA ARG A 717 -29.65 14.71 -7.69
C ARG A 717 -29.46 16.19 -7.48
N LEU A 718 -28.26 16.72 -7.69
CA LEU A 718 -27.99 18.16 -7.59
C LEU A 718 -28.78 18.95 -8.63
N ALA A 719 -28.87 18.47 -9.86
CA ALA A 719 -29.66 19.09 -10.91
C ALA A 719 -31.19 19.09 -10.60
N GLN A 720 -31.68 18.06 -9.92
CA GLN A 720 -33.08 18.00 -9.50
C GLN A 720 -33.38 18.91 -8.27
N ALA A 721 -32.42 19.04 -7.35
CA ALA A 721 -32.56 19.91 -6.17
C ALA A 721 -32.46 21.40 -6.50
N GLY A 722 -31.84 21.76 -7.62
CA GLY A 722 -31.71 23.14 -8.10
C GLY A 722 -32.89 23.64 -8.93
N ASN A 723 -33.85 22.77 -9.24
CA ASN A 723 -35.14 23.11 -9.88
C ASN A 723 -36.25 23.05 -8.85
#